data_7c0fedf1064e78ee335c54ea1fe15fa2
#
_entry.id   7c0fedf1064e78ee335c54ea1fe15fa2
#
_cell.length_a   1.000
_cell.length_b   1.000
_cell.length_c   1.000
_cell.angle_alpha   90.00
_cell.angle_beta   90.00
_cell.angle_gamma   90.00
#
_symmetry.space_group_name_H-M   'P 1'
#
loop_
_entity.id
_entity.type
_entity.pdbx_description
1 polymer ?
#
loop_
_entity_poly.entity_id
_entity_poly.type
_entity_poly.pdbx_seq_one_letter_code
_entity_poly.pdbx_strand_id
1 'polypeptide(L)'
;MINQKRNPFLLTLALAVLATPATSAELSYYFIQPEQLEVTEGKIPKDGTVPKEIRGLESSTARNLADHLFPYAVGDNGETFYIAMTDNNRLNLRQSIASNLRNLRIATQKTKGQMASGTLYLPKPDWSGMNAVKFRINQAPSNQETAKANYLKTKIAHYQRLQNLRAAGTGWYRHQIQETRLELEKISSENRGEINLNSNVSFRNNRNNGIESTYNLFSGGRAVSENLQLDRQLRIANHDPDKTSYDVDINSIKGITIAEINWDERIDHDKPIEPDTLAKAIPHDQHIILLPSFQKLLDLIDHSREQGTPILRLLEDRPEDALTQERYQQQLCLPTDQLARLIGPKLVNSVAITGSDTYLRTGSDLAVLFEAKDAKALEAALQLRRQQIVLSAGSDLKSTSGEIEGIHYNGAVSRDRTICSYLARKDNLVIVTNSLVQLRKILKTLKGKHGSVAGLKEYTWFRQRYLQNDPETSAFFLITDATIRRWCGPLWRIAASRRTQAAAILSELQARRLSKKDKKSETPKWIGEITDTPSGPQSSIFGNLAFLTPISEMDMAKVSVSEKVSYVRFRDRYQNRWRNFFDPIGGIFSIKDNKLAADISILPLIEGSEYNDLRQVAGDIHFDNQASNPNDKSLLSAIVSVDMKTQQMRRMGNFLSRTAPNIGTNALGWIGKWASVQLEDGPFWKDLAKVKRKTGDVDEFLEENFHRIPVVAKVDVRNPFKMTAFLAAFRTFLSQTSPGMLAWENRTHKDQTYVRISLSEKTRKEMRDSAFRNFALHYRVQPGRLTVTLGEEQLKAEIQKGLNPSKEVEEPTPKPQPQWIGESLGLRLNAD
;
A
#
# COMPACT_ATOMS: atom_id res chain seq x y z
N MET A 1 -64.11 -16.41 -26.19
CA MET A 1 -64.68 -15.14 -25.71
C MET A 1 -64.87 -15.24 -24.22
N ILE A 2 -63.86 -14.83 -23.43
CA ILE A 2 -64.01 -14.64 -21.96
C ILE A 2 -63.47 -13.27 -21.66
N ASN A 3 -64.46 -12.42 -21.30
CA ASN A 3 -64.32 -11.03 -20.97
C ASN A 3 -63.74 -10.91 -19.53
N GLN A 4 -62.47 -10.63 -19.33
CA GLN A 4 -61.94 -10.26 -18.07
C GLN A 4 -62.08 -8.77 -17.85
N LYS A 5 -63.12 -8.35 -17.14
CA LYS A 5 -63.25 -7.01 -16.54
C LYS A 5 -62.13 -6.84 -15.53
N ARG A 6 -61.10 -6.07 -15.88
CA ARG A 6 -60.11 -5.58 -14.93
C ARG A 6 -60.77 -4.67 -13.92
N ASN A 7 -60.73 -5.09 -12.68
CA ASN A 7 -61.31 -4.38 -11.53
C ASN A 7 -60.41 -3.13 -11.20
N PRO A 8 -60.89 -1.89 -11.45
CA PRO A 8 -60.05 -0.67 -11.23
C PRO A 8 -59.77 -0.42 -9.72
N PHE A 9 -60.43 -1.16 -8.85
CA PHE A 9 -60.28 -1.02 -7.41
C PHE A 9 -58.93 -1.57 -6.88
N LEU A 10 -58.39 -2.60 -7.52
CA LEU A 10 -57.09 -3.14 -7.16
C LEU A 10 -55.89 -2.26 -7.62
N LEU A 11 -56.08 -1.50 -8.72
CA LEU A 11 -55.04 -0.57 -9.19
C LEU A 11 -54.99 0.70 -8.35
N THR A 12 -56.15 1.18 -7.84
CA THR A 12 -56.20 2.33 -6.92
C THR A 12 -55.70 1.95 -5.51
N LEU A 13 -55.87 0.72 -5.05
CA LEU A 13 -55.33 0.27 -3.78
C LEU A 13 -53.81 0.10 -3.85
N ALA A 14 -53.26 -0.40 -4.97
CA ALA A 14 -51.80 -0.49 -5.18
C ALA A 14 -51.15 0.88 -5.34
N LEU A 15 -51.82 1.87 -5.93
CA LEU A 15 -51.34 3.25 -6.03
C LEU A 15 -51.49 4.01 -4.70
N ALA A 16 -52.51 3.70 -3.89
CA ALA A 16 -52.67 4.29 -2.54
C ALA A 16 -51.64 3.75 -1.54
N VAL A 17 -51.15 2.51 -1.71
CA VAL A 17 -50.03 1.97 -0.88
C VAL A 17 -48.70 2.56 -1.28
N LEU A 18 -48.54 3.05 -2.54
CA LEU A 18 -47.34 3.76 -3.00
C LEU A 18 -47.33 5.26 -2.68
N ALA A 19 -48.45 5.82 -2.18
CA ALA A 19 -48.60 7.24 -1.87
C ALA A 19 -48.74 7.55 -0.36
N THR A 20 -48.32 6.65 0.50
CA THR A 20 -48.11 7.05 1.89
C THR A 20 -46.92 7.99 1.94
N PRO A 21 -47.04 9.22 2.46
CA PRO A 21 -45.86 10.04 2.69
C PRO A 21 -44.93 9.20 3.58
N ALA A 22 -43.71 9.03 3.14
CA ALA A 22 -42.71 8.36 3.94
C ALA A 22 -42.58 9.12 5.25
N THR A 23 -43.31 8.68 6.27
CA THR A 23 -43.07 9.09 7.64
C THR A 23 -41.62 8.88 7.87
N SER A 24 -40.88 9.93 8.22
CA SER A 24 -39.45 9.83 8.47
C SER A 24 -39.24 8.68 9.46
N ALA A 25 -38.70 7.58 8.94
CA ALA A 25 -38.49 6.37 9.75
C ALA A 25 -37.69 6.80 10.97
N GLU A 26 -38.24 6.52 12.15
CA GLU A 26 -37.58 6.85 13.40
C GLU A 26 -36.28 6.07 13.47
N LEU A 27 -35.17 6.79 13.72
CA LEU A 27 -33.83 6.21 13.73
C LEU A 27 -33.40 5.88 15.15
N SER A 28 -32.80 4.73 15.35
CA SER A 28 -32.11 4.36 16.57
C SER A 28 -30.60 4.53 16.41
N TYR A 29 -30.00 5.12 17.43
CA TYR A 29 -28.57 5.37 17.48
C TYR A 29 -27.93 4.43 18.48
N TYR A 30 -26.80 3.87 18.08
CA TYR A 30 -26.02 2.94 18.86
C TYR A 30 -24.64 3.51 19.11
N PHE A 31 -24.23 3.56 20.36
CA PHE A 31 -22.89 3.91 20.81
C PHE A 31 -22.56 2.97 21.97
N ILE A 32 -21.99 1.84 21.65
CA ILE A 32 -21.85 0.70 22.55
C ILE A 32 -20.42 0.16 22.57
N GLN A 33 -20.14 -0.63 23.59
CA GLN A 33 -18.89 -1.37 23.74
C GLN A 33 -18.93 -2.69 22.96
N PRO A 34 -17.76 -3.26 22.59
CA PRO A 34 -17.70 -4.55 21.92
C PRO A 34 -18.35 -5.69 22.73
N GLU A 35 -18.32 -5.62 24.09
CA GLU A 35 -18.91 -6.61 24.96
C GLU A 35 -20.45 -6.63 24.94
N GLN A 36 -21.06 -5.56 24.45
CA GLN A 36 -22.52 -5.44 24.30
C GLN A 36 -23.04 -6.00 22.96
N LEU A 37 -22.13 -6.49 22.11
CA LEU A 37 -22.48 -7.10 20.84
C LEU A 37 -22.91 -8.57 21.07
N GLU A 38 -23.96 -9.00 20.39
CA GLU A 38 -24.24 -10.42 20.23
C GLU A 38 -23.29 -11.00 19.20
N VAL A 39 -22.32 -11.78 19.63
CA VAL A 39 -21.35 -12.43 18.75
C VAL A 39 -21.98 -13.70 18.17
N THR A 40 -22.15 -13.71 16.86
CA THR A 40 -22.69 -14.87 16.12
C THR A 40 -21.61 -15.81 15.62
N GLU A 41 -20.41 -15.29 15.32
CA GLU A 41 -19.28 -16.08 14.88
C GLU A 41 -17.96 -15.41 15.31
N GLY A 42 -16.98 -16.20 15.72
CA GLY A 42 -15.73 -15.71 16.25
C GLY A 42 -15.73 -15.48 17.75
N LYS A 43 -14.70 -14.86 18.28
CA LYS A 43 -14.59 -14.49 19.71
C LYS A 43 -13.93 -13.12 19.85
N ILE A 44 -14.50 -12.27 20.70
CA ILE A 44 -13.83 -11.04 21.10
C ILE A 44 -12.67 -11.40 22.03
N PRO A 45 -11.44 -10.95 21.75
CA PRO A 45 -10.29 -11.23 22.59
C PRO A 45 -10.53 -10.74 24.03
N LYS A 46 -10.53 -11.63 25.02
CA LYS A 46 -10.73 -11.27 26.43
C LYS A 46 -9.42 -10.87 27.10
N ASP A 47 -8.34 -11.58 26.78
CA ASP A 47 -7.02 -11.33 27.32
C ASP A 47 -5.95 -11.45 26.21
N GLY A 48 -5.01 -10.57 26.26
CA GLY A 48 -3.86 -10.58 25.39
C GLY A 48 -2.92 -9.48 25.85
N THR A 49 -1.74 -9.88 26.31
CA THR A 49 -0.65 -8.92 26.50
C THR A 49 0.06 -8.72 25.17
N VAL A 50 0.33 -7.47 24.83
CA VAL A 50 1.21 -7.18 23.67
C VAL A 50 2.50 -7.99 23.83
N PRO A 51 2.92 -8.76 22.82
CA PRO A 51 4.16 -9.51 22.87
C PRO A 51 5.34 -8.63 23.26
N LYS A 52 6.32 -9.22 23.98
CA LYS A 52 7.48 -8.45 24.47
C LYS A 52 8.26 -7.82 23.31
N GLU A 53 8.27 -8.48 22.18
CA GLU A 53 8.92 -8.09 20.94
C GLU A 53 8.29 -6.81 20.35
N ILE A 54 6.98 -6.73 20.33
CA ILE A 54 6.24 -5.54 19.86
C ILE A 54 6.33 -4.40 20.87
N ARG A 55 6.41 -4.72 22.16
CA ARG A 55 6.58 -3.69 23.20
C ARG A 55 7.91 -2.95 23.11
N GLY A 56 8.94 -3.57 22.53
CA GLY A 56 10.24 -2.94 22.27
C GLY A 56 10.27 -2.01 21.08
N LEU A 57 9.28 -2.12 20.17
CA LEU A 57 9.15 -1.31 18.96
C LEU A 57 8.32 -0.01 19.16
N GLU A 58 8.19 0.51 20.35
CA GLU A 58 7.40 1.71 20.64
C GLU A 58 7.99 3.03 20.06
N SER A 59 8.80 2.91 19.03
CA SER A 59 9.17 3.99 18.12
C SER A 59 7.98 4.42 17.24
N SER A 60 8.19 5.44 16.39
CA SER A 60 7.22 5.88 15.38
C SER A 60 6.64 4.71 14.56
N THR A 61 7.41 3.67 14.31
CA THR A 61 6.99 2.46 13.58
C THR A 61 5.90 1.67 14.29
N ALA A 62 6.01 1.48 15.60
CA ALA A 62 4.98 0.76 16.35
C ALA A 62 3.68 1.56 16.48
N ARG A 63 3.76 2.90 16.54
CA ARG A 63 2.56 3.75 16.46
C ARG A 63 1.89 3.63 15.11
N ASN A 64 2.66 3.61 14.03
CA ASN A 64 2.13 3.43 12.68
C ASN A 64 1.50 2.04 12.53
N LEU A 65 2.14 0.99 13.05
CA LEU A 65 1.58 -0.36 13.08
C LEU A 65 0.25 -0.41 13.84
N ALA A 66 0.16 0.26 15.00
CA ALA A 66 -1.09 0.35 15.76
C ALA A 66 -2.19 1.11 15.02
N ASP A 67 -1.84 2.15 14.28
CA ASP A 67 -2.79 2.86 13.43
C ASP A 67 -3.27 1.97 12.26
N HIS A 68 -2.44 1.07 11.76
CA HIS A 68 -2.80 0.08 10.73
C HIS A 68 -3.64 -1.09 11.28
N LEU A 69 -3.43 -1.47 12.52
CA LEU A 69 -4.20 -2.50 13.22
C LEU A 69 -5.40 -1.93 14.01
N PHE A 70 -5.81 -0.70 13.72
CA PHE A 70 -6.95 -0.08 14.37
C PHE A 70 -8.24 -0.85 14.07
N PRO A 71 -9.07 -1.16 15.08
CA PRO A 71 -10.31 -1.86 14.87
C PRO A 71 -11.24 -1.14 13.90
N TYR A 72 -11.94 -1.89 13.08
CA TYR A 72 -12.98 -1.39 12.18
C TYR A 72 -14.11 -2.40 12.06
N ALA A 73 -15.26 -1.96 11.54
CA ALA A 73 -16.40 -2.82 11.32
C ALA A 73 -16.99 -2.60 9.92
N VAL A 74 -17.48 -3.66 9.33
CA VAL A 74 -18.14 -3.69 8.01
C VAL A 74 -19.56 -4.20 8.21
N GLY A 75 -20.54 -3.45 7.75
CA GLY A 75 -21.95 -3.83 7.84
C GLY A 75 -22.36 -4.83 6.76
N ASP A 76 -23.22 -5.79 7.11
CA ASP A 76 -23.67 -6.84 6.18
C ASP A 76 -24.56 -6.29 5.04
N ASN A 77 -25.31 -5.24 5.32
CA ASN A 77 -26.29 -4.64 4.39
C ASN A 77 -25.98 -3.17 4.08
N GLY A 78 -24.70 -2.80 3.99
CA GLY A 78 -24.26 -1.43 3.72
C GLY A 78 -24.37 -0.46 4.89
N GLU A 79 -24.59 -0.97 6.12
CA GLU A 79 -24.52 -0.15 7.31
C GLU A 79 -23.11 0.42 7.51
N THR A 80 -23.05 1.69 7.88
CA THR A 80 -21.78 2.33 8.22
C THR A 80 -21.55 2.28 9.72
N PHE A 81 -20.46 1.64 10.12
CA PHE A 81 -19.97 1.62 11.49
C PHE A 81 -18.80 2.56 11.66
N TYR A 82 -18.79 3.29 12.76
CA TYR A 82 -17.70 4.18 13.16
C TYR A 82 -17.09 3.66 14.45
N ILE A 83 -15.78 3.54 14.47
CA ILE A 83 -15.03 3.06 15.63
C ILE A 83 -14.31 4.23 16.28
N ALA A 84 -14.44 4.37 17.59
CA ALA A 84 -13.74 5.39 18.38
C ALA A 84 -13.14 4.81 19.65
N MET A 85 -12.04 5.41 20.11
CA MET A 85 -11.51 5.23 21.46
C MET A 85 -11.95 6.41 22.32
N THR A 86 -12.42 6.15 23.54
CA THR A 86 -12.96 7.22 24.40
C THR A 86 -11.91 8.22 24.87
N ASP A 87 -10.64 7.79 25.01
CA ASP A 87 -9.61 8.63 25.63
C ASP A 87 -8.58 9.23 24.67
N ASN A 88 -8.20 8.56 23.58
CA ASN A 88 -7.12 9.07 22.71
C ASN A 88 -7.24 8.78 21.22
N ASN A 89 -8.33 8.24 20.71
CA ASN A 89 -8.50 7.82 19.30
C ASN A 89 -7.42 6.86 18.75
N ARG A 90 -6.57 6.27 19.61
CA ARG A 90 -5.47 5.37 19.23
C ARG A 90 -5.37 4.21 20.19
N LEU A 91 -5.05 3.04 19.67
CA LEU A 91 -4.70 1.89 20.49
C LEU A 91 -3.39 2.19 21.25
N ASN A 92 -3.43 1.98 22.56
CA ASN A 92 -2.24 2.10 23.37
C ASN A 92 -1.51 0.76 23.41
N LEU A 93 -0.40 0.65 22.68
CA LEU A 93 0.40 -0.57 22.61
C LEU A 93 1.02 -1.01 23.96
N ARG A 94 1.06 -0.10 24.94
CA ARG A 94 1.53 -0.45 26.29
C ARG A 94 0.52 -1.27 27.09
N GLN A 95 -0.75 -1.21 26.71
CA GLN A 95 -1.84 -1.92 27.39
C GLN A 95 -2.14 -3.23 26.67
N SER A 96 -2.78 -4.15 27.37
CA SER A 96 -3.32 -5.35 26.75
C SER A 96 -4.43 -5.00 25.76
N ILE A 97 -4.69 -5.88 24.80
CA ILE A 97 -5.81 -5.71 23.88
C ILE A 97 -7.12 -5.57 24.65
N ALA A 98 -7.33 -6.38 25.69
CA ALA A 98 -8.54 -6.30 26.53
C ALA A 98 -8.72 -4.91 27.18
N SER A 99 -7.63 -4.29 27.67
CA SER A 99 -7.70 -2.92 28.22
C SER A 99 -8.02 -1.88 27.15
N ASN A 100 -7.48 -2.03 25.94
CA ASN A 100 -7.79 -1.16 24.80
C ASN A 100 -9.24 -1.32 24.35
N LEU A 101 -9.77 -2.56 24.32
CA LEU A 101 -11.15 -2.83 23.93
C LEU A 101 -12.18 -2.26 24.90
N ARG A 102 -11.86 -2.13 26.19
CA ARG A 102 -12.75 -1.46 27.15
C ARG A 102 -13.04 0.00 26.79
N ASN A 103 -12.08 0.68 26.16
CA ASN A 103 -12.22 2.07 25.73
C ASN A 103 -12.79 2.19 24.30
N LEU A 104 -12.93 1.07 23.59
CA LEU A 104 -13.46 1.04 22.25
C LEU A 104 -14.98 1.25 22.28
N ARG A 105 -15.46 2.03 21.34
CA ARG A 105 -16.89 2.26 21.11
C ARG A 105 -17.22 2.04 19.65
N ILE A 106 -18.33 1.40 19.42
CA ILE A 106 -18.88 1.18 18.08
C ILE A 106 -20.11 2.05 17.95
N ALA A 107 -20.11 2.90 16.91
CA ALA A 107 -21.22 3.81 16.65
C ALA A 107 -21.84 3.50 15.29
N THR A 108 -23.17 3.44 15.23
CA THR A 108 -23.94 3.33 13.99
C THR A 108 -25.35 3.90 14.19
N GLN A 109 -26.09 4.05 13.10
CA GLN A 109 -27.53 4.35 13.15
C GLN A 109 -28.30 3.36 12.29
N LYS A 110 -29.51 3.03 12.69
CA LYS A 110 -30.40 2.13 11.97
C LYS A 110 -31.86 2.58 12.13
N THR A 111 -32.71 2.20 11.20
CA THR A 111 -34.16 2.38 11.36
C THR A 111 -34.63 1.63 12.61
N LYS A 112 -35.46 2.29 13.43
CA LYS A 112 -35.99 1.71 14.68
C LYS A 112 -36.63 0.35 14.39
N GLY A 113 -36.32 -0.63 15.20
CA GLY A 113 -36.81 -2.02 15.05
C GLY A 113 -36.01 -2.89 14.09
N GLN A 114 -35.04 -2.33 13.35
CA GLN A 114 -34.14 -3.12 12.51
C GLN A 114 -32.87 -3.48 13.27
N MET A 115 -32.44 -4.73 13.15
CA MET A 115 -31.15 -5.19 13.69
C MET A 115 -30.00 -4.65 12.84
N ALA A 116 -28.96 -4.19 13.49
CA ALA A 116 -27.69 -3.86 12.86
C ALA A 116 -26.75 -5.06 12.99
N SER A 117 -26.16 -5.50 11.89
CA SER A 117 -25.24 -6.64 11.86
C SER A 117 -24.03 -6.36 10.97
N GLY A 118 -22.94 -7.04 11.27
CA GLY A 118 -21.71 -6.86 10.51
C GLY A 118 -20.57 -7.71 11.05
N THR A 119 -19.39 -7.44 10.51
CA THR A 119 -18.14 -8.08 10.93
C THR A 119 -17.24 -7.02 11.56
N LEU A 120 -16.86 -7.24 12.81
CA LEU A 120 -15.90 -6.44 13.57
C LEU A 120 -14.51 -7.08 13.43
N TYR A 121 -13.56 -6.32 12.99
CA TYR A 121 -12.17 -6.73 12.88
C TYR A 121 -11.38 -6.14 14.04
N LEU A 122 -10.82 -7.03 14.86
CA LEU A 122 -10.05 -6.69 16.06
C LEU A 122 -8.62 -7.22 15.94
N PRO A 123 -7.62 -6.48 16.44
CA PRO A 123 -6.25 -6.99 16.48
C PRO A 123 -6.17 -8.32 17.21
N LYS A 124 -5.40 -9.25 16.68
CA LYS A 124 -5.08 -10.49 17.39
C LYS A 124 -4.27 -10.21 18.66
N PRO A 125 -4.34 -11.05 19.70
CA PRO A 125 -3.57 -10.84 20.92
C PRO A 125 -2.06 -10.75 20.73
N ASP A 126 -1.54 -11.42 19.71
CA ASP A 126 -0.15 -11.39 19.30
C ASP A 126 0.19 -10.27 18.29
N TRP A 127 -0.79 -9.47 17.91
CA TRP A 127 -0.68 -8.40 16.92
C TRP A 127 -0.26 -8.87 15.52
N SER A 128 -0.37 -10.16 15.23
CA SER A 128 -0.02 -10.75 13.94
C SER A 128 -1.03 -10.44 12.82
N GLY A 129 -2.14 -9.79 13.14
CA GLY A 129 -3.19 -9.47 12.19
C GLY A 129 -4.52 -9.17 12.89
N MET A 130 -5.63 -9.36 12.19
CA MET A 130 -6.98 -9.07 12.67
C MET A 130 -7.80 -10.34 12.83
N ASN A 131 -8.58 -10.40 13.90
CA ASN A 131 -9.65 -11.39 14.07
C ASN A 131 -10.95 -10.82 13.52
N ALA A 132 -11.66 -11.59 12.73
CA ALA A 132 -13.00 -11.28 12.30
C ALA A 132 -14.02 -11.83 13.31
N VAL A 133 -14.95 -10.99 13.75
CA VAL A 133 -16.00 -11.33 14.70
C VAL A 133 -17.32 -10.89 14.10
N LYS A 134 -18.18 -11.82 13.71
CA LYS A 134 -19.53 -11.48 13.25
C LYS A 134 -20.41 -11.15 14.45
N PHE A 135 -21.14 -10.08 14.33
CA PHE A 135 -21.95 -9.55 15.43
C PHE A 135 -23.32 -9.06 14.98
N ARG A 136 -24.23 -8.98 15.93
CA ARG A 136 -25.51 -8.29 15.82
C ARG A 136 -25.69 -7.33 16.99
N ILE A 137 -26.47 -6.27 16.75
CA ILE A 137 -26.91 -5.33 17.78
C ILE A 137 -28.42 -5.47 17.90
N ASN A 138 -28.88 -6.09 19.00
CA ASN A 138 -30.28 -6.42 19.19
C ASN A 138 -31.05 -5.36 20.01
N GLN A 139 -30.35 -4.56 20.80
CA GLN A 139 -30.98 -3.57 21.68
C GLN A 139 -30.39 -2.18 21.45
N ALA A 140 -31.29 -1.20 21.28
CA ALA A 140 -30.89 0.18 21.26
C ALA A 140 -30.52 0.66 22.67
N PRO A 141 -29.54 1.56 22.83
CA PRO A 141 -29.24 2.18 24.12
C PRO A 141 -30.44 2.86 24.71
N SER A 142 -30.58 2.81 26.05
CA SER A 142 -31.68 3.41 26.79
C SER A 142 -31.75 4.93 26.61
N ASN A 143 -30.63 5.62 26.49
CA ASN A 143 -30.55 7.05 26.23
C ASN A 143 -30.17 7.33 24.77
N GLN A 144 -31.18 7.53 23.93
CA GLN A 144 -31.00 7.77 22.50
C GLN A 144 -30.36 9.13 22.17
N GLU A 145 -30.61 10.17 22.97
CA GLU A 145 -30.02 11.49 22.74
C GLU A 145 -28.51 11.47 22.98
N THR A 146 -28.09 10.89 24.10
CA THR A 146 -26.67 10.71 24.38
C THR A 146 -25.99 9.80 23.34
N ALA A 147 -26.64 8.71 22.93
CA ALA A 147 -26.15 7.81 21.89
C ALA A 147 -26.03 8.55 20.55
N LYS A 148 -27.01 9.36 20.18
CA LYS A 148 -27.01 10.22 18.99
C LYS A 148 -25.86 11.23 19.03
N ALA A 149 -25.69 11.95 20.12
CA ALA A 149 -24.61 12.93 20.27
C ALA A 149 -23.23 12.27 20.14
N ASN A 150 -23.03 11.12 20.77
CA ASN A 150 -21.78 10.35 20.67
C ASN A 150 -21.56 9.75 19.27
N TYR A 151 -22.62 9.28 18.60
CA TYR A 151 -22.57 8.86 17.21
C TYR A 151 -22.10 9.99 16.30
N LEU A 152 -22.67 11.21 16.43
CA LEU A 152 -22.32 12.37 15.63
C LEU A 152 -20.85 12.80 15.87
N LYS A 153 -20.39 12.81 17.14
CA LYS A 153 -18.99 13.07 17.47
C LYS A 153 -18.05 12.05 16.83
N THR A 154 -18.41 10.77 16.89
CA THR A 154 -17.62 9.69 16.29
C THR A 154 -17.57 9.82 14.78
N LYS A 155 -18.69 10.15 14.14
CA LYS A 155 -18.79 10.41 12.71
C LYS A 155 -17.91 11.59 12.28
N ILE A 156 -17.93 12.70 13.02
CA ILE A 156 -17.04 13.86 12.78
C ILE A 156 -15.58 13.42 12.86
N ALA A 157 -15.19 12.74 13.93
CA ALA A 157 -13.81 12.29 14.13
C ALA A 157 -13.35 11.35 13.03
N HIS A 158 -14.22 10.45 12.57
CA HIS A 158 -13.93 9.54 11.44
C HIS A 158 -13.66 10.30 10.15
N TYR A 159 -14.55 11.22 9.75
CA TYR A 159 -14.35 11.99 8.52
C TYR A 159 -13.18 12.98 8.63
N GLN A 160 -12.90 13.53 9.81
CA GLN A 160 -11.70 14.32 10.05
C GLN A 160 -10.43 13.47 9.85
N ARG A 161 -10.42 12.23 10.34
CA ARG A 161 -9.31 11.29 10.11
C ARG A 161 -9.12 11.03 8.61
N LEU A 162 -10.20 10.72 7.85
CA LEU A 162 -10.13 10.50 6.40
C LEU A 162 -9.64 11.75 5.65
N GLN A 163 -10.08 12.94 6.07
CA GLN A 163 -9.60 14.20 5.51
C GLN A 163 -8.10 14.40 5.78
N ASN A 164 -7.65 14.10 7.00
CA ASN A 164 -6.26 14.23 7.41
C ASN A 164 -5.33 13.25 6.68
N LEU A 165 -5.81 12.05 6.40
CA LEU A 165 -5.13 11.05 5.58
C LEU A 165 -5.07 11.45 4.10
N ARG A 166 -5.66 12.59 3.73
CA ARG A 166 -5.76 13.07 2.34
C ARG A 166 -6.38 12.03 1.39
N ALA A 167 -7.28 11.20 1.91
CA ALA A 167 -8.03 10.24 1.12
C ALA A 167 -8.79 10.97 -0.02
N ALA A 168 -9.00 10.30 -1.14
CA ALA A 168 -9.83 10.85 -2.21
C ALA A 168 -11.22 11.23 -1.67
N GLY A 169 -11.83 12.30 -2.17
CA GLY A 169 -13.12 12.77 -1.67
C GLY A 169 -13.03 13.78 -0.52
N THR A 170 -11.94 14.53 -0.40
CA THR A 170 -11.75 15.55 0.65
C THR A 170 -12.92 16.56 0.73
N GLY A 171 -13.55 16.92 -0.39
CA GLY A 171 -14.75 17.78 -0.44
C GLY A 171 -15.96 17.13 0.22
N TRP A 172 -16.17 15.84 -0.01
CA TRP A 172 -17.19 15.03 0.64
C TRP A 172 -16.99 14.95 2.16
N TYR A 173 -15.78 14.63 2.63
CA TYR A 173 -15.50 14.56 4.07
C TYR A 173 -15.72 15.91 4.75
N ARG A 174 -15.32 17.01 4.12
CA ARG A 174 -15.57 18.37 4.63
C ARG A 174 -17.07 18.64 4.75
N HIS A 175 -17.85 18.29 3.73
CA HIS A 175 -19.30 18.43 3.76
C HIS A 175 -19.90 17.58 4.90
N GLN A 176 -19.52 16.31 5.03
CA GLN A 176 -19.98 15.43 6.09
C GLN A 176 -19.66 15.96 7.49
N ILE A 177 -18.46 16.51 7.69
CA ILE A 177 -18.07 17.13 8.96
C ILE A 177 -18.98 18.33 9.26
N GLN A 178 -19.22 19.19 8.27
CA GLN A 178 -20.03 20.42 8.46
C GLN A 178 -21.49 20.08 8.76
N GLU A 179 -22.13 19.21 7.98
CA GLU A 179 -23.53 18.80 8.20
C GLU A 179 -23.69 18.11 9.55
N THR A 180 -22.74 17.23 9.91
CA THR A 180 -22.78 16.52 11.19
C THR A 180 -22.57 17.46 12.37
N ARG A 181 -21.75 18.52 12.23
CA ARG A 181 -21.59 19.57 13.25
C ARG A 181 -22.87 20.34 13.46
N LEU A 182 -23.52 20.77 12.39
CA LEU A 182 -24.81 21.48 12.47
C LEU A 182 -25.89 20.63 13.16
N GLU A 183 -25.91 19.33 12.91
CA GLU A 183 -26.81 18.41 13.59
C GLU A 183 -26.48 18.25 15.09
N LEU A 184 -25.20 18.18 15.43
CA LEU A 184 -24.74 18.09 16.81
C LEU A 184 -25.02 19.38 17.59
N GLU A 185 -24.86 20.54 16.98
CA GLU A 185 -25.16 21.86 17.57
C GLU A 185 -26.66 22.02 17.92
N LYS A 186 -27.55 21.47 17.09
CA LYS A 186 -29.00 21.45 17.40
C LYS A 186 -29.32 20.70 18.68
N ILE A 187 -28.70 19.54 18.90
CA ILE A 187 -28.86 18.75 20.11
C ILE A 187 -28.28 19.48 21.32
N SER A 188 -27.17 20.18 21.15
CA SER A 188 -26.46 20.89 22.22
C SER A 188 -27.18 22.19 22.63
N SER A 189 -27.86 22.84 21.71
CA SER A 189 -28.63 24.06 22.00
C SER A 189 -29.91 23.75 22.79
N GLU A 190 -30.44 22.55 22.68
CA GLU A 190 -31.58 22.05 23.46
C GLU A 190 -31.16 21.64 24.88
N ASN A 191 -29.93 21.20 25.07
CA ASN A 191 -29.36 20.82 26.37
C ASN A 191 -28.15 21.72 26.67
N ARG A 192 -28.35 22.83 27.38
CA ARG A 192 -27.32 23.81 27.79
C ARG A 192 -26.20 23.16 28.63
N GLY A 193 -25.32 22.42 27.99
CA GLY A 193 -24.05 21.95 28.54
C GLY A 193 -22.94 22.27 27.51
N GLU A 194 -21.97 23.04 27.92
CA GLU A 194 -20.80 23.41 27.08
C GLU A 194 -20.12 22.16 26.48
N ILE A 195 -20.41 21.87 25.22
CA ILE A 195 -19.60 20.92 24.46
C ILE A 195 -18.41 21.72 23.97
N ASN A 196 -17.27 21.50 24.62
CA ASN A 196 -16.00 22.08 24.22
C ASN A 196 -15.56 21.50 22.87
N LEU A 197 -15.97 22.14 21.76
CA LEU A 197 -15.64 21.78 20.38
C LEU A 197 -14.20 22.14 19.99
N ASN A 198 -13.47 22.80 20.92
CA ASN A 198 -12.07 23.17 20.74
C ASN A 198 -11.11 22.03 21.09
N SER A 199 -11.34 20.82 20.64
CA SER A 199 -10.22 19.91 20.47
C SER A 199 -9.39 20.40 19.27
N ASN A 200 -8.50 21.35 19.56
CA ASN A 200 -7.39 21.65 18.68
C ASN A 200 -6.62 20.34 18.46
N VAL A 201 -7.03 19.56 17.48
CA VAL A 201 -6.14 18.54 16.90
C VAL A 201 -5.06 19.35 16.22
N SER A 202 -4.07 19.70 17.01
CA SER A 202 -2.84 20.31 16.54
C SER A 202 -2.29 19.41 15.44
N PHE A 203 -2.36 19.89 14.20
CA PHE A 203 -1.64 19.33 13.08
C PHE A 203 -0.14 19.52 13.33
N ARG A 204 0.43 18.72 14.20
CA ARG A 204 1.87 18.49 14.13
C ARG A 204 2.07 17.73 12.82
N ASN A 205 2.53 18.46 11.81
CA ASN A 205 3.20 17.89 10.68
C ASN A 205 4.24 16.90 11.22
N ASN A 206 3.88 15.62 11.20
CA ASN A 206 4.78 14.54 11.61
C ASN A 206 5.79 14.36 10.47
N ARG A 207 6.70 15.33 10.32
CA ARG A 207 7.81 15.30 9.35
C ARG A 207 8.93 14.32 9.72
N ASN A 208 8.81 13.63 10.85
CA ASN A 208 9.91 12.86 11.43
C ASN A 208 9.63 11.34 11.58
N ASN A 209 8.93 10.72 10.66
CA ASN A 209 8.89 9.25 10.62
C ASN A 209 10.07 8.72 9.79
N GLY A 210 11.29 8.90 10.27
CA GLY A 210 12.50 8.49 9.54
C GLY A 210 12.51 7.01 9.12
N ILE A 211 12.01 6.12 9.99
CA ILE A 211 11.97 4.67 9.69
C ILE A 211 10.91 4.35 8.64
N GLU A 212 9.72 4.93 8.74
CA GLU A 212 8.65 4.75 7.73
C GLU A 212 9.07 5.33 6.37
N SER A 213 9.66 6.53 6.39
CA SER A 213 10.21 7.15 5.18
C SER A 213 11.30 6.29 4.56
N THR A 214 12.19 5.74 5.38
CA THR A 214 13.25 4.83 4.94
C THR A 214 12.66 3.52 4.39
N TYR A 215 11.71 2.93 5.10
CA TYR A 215 11.02 1.72 4.62
C TYR A 215 10.31 1.95 3.28
N ASN A 216 9.55 3.05 3.15
CA ASN A 216 8.87 3.40 1.90
C ASN A 216 9.85 3.69 0.77
N LEU A 217 11.03 4.25 1.09
CA LEU A 217 12.10 4.45 0.12
C LEU A 217 12.63 3.11 -0.41
N PHE A 218 13.01 2.20 0.48
CA PHE A 218 13.63 0.93 0.11
C PHE A 218 12.64 -0.13 -0.40
N SER A 219 11.41 -0.14 0.09
CA SER A 219 10.36 -1.03 -0.41
C SER A 219 9.76 -0.58 -1.75
N GLY A 220 10.14 0.57 -2.24
CA GLY A 220 9.54 1.17 -3.43
C GLY A 220 8.14 1.75 -3.21
N GLY A 221 7.59 1.66 -2.02
CA GLY A 221 6.27 2.20 -1.69
C GLY A 221 6.15 3.69 -1.99
N ARG A 222 7.25 4.45 -1.83
CA ARG A 222 7.30 5.85 -2.20
C ARG A 222 7.18 6.08 -3.70
N ALA A 223 7.90 5.31 -4.53
CA ALA A 223 7.82 5.42 -5.98
C ALA A 223 6.41 5.09 -6.48
N VAL A 224 5.81 4.00 -5.97
CA VAL A 224 4.41 3.64 -6.25
C VAL A 224 3.46 4.75 -5.81
N SER A 225 3.62 5.29 -4.59
CA SER A 225 2.80 6.39 -4.06
C SER A 225 2.95 7.68 -4.90
N GLU A 226 4.16 8.02 -5.30
CA GLU A 226 4.42 9.18 -6.16
C GLU A 226 3.76 9.00 -7.52
N ASN A 227 3.83 7.82 -8.12
CA ASN A 227 3.17 7.51 -9.39
C ASN A 227 1.64 7.52 -9.27
N LEU A 228 1.07 6.98 -8.21
CA LEU A 228 -0.37 6.90 -7.99
C LEU A 228 -1.01 8.20 -7.48
N GLN A 229 -0.23 9.13 -6.93
CA GLN A 229 -0.72 10.42 -6.42
C GLN A 229 -0.67 11.55 -7.45
N LEU A 230 -0.44 11.27 -8.69
CA LEU A 230 -0.27 12.26 -9.75
C LEU A 230 -1.50 13.13 -9.99
N ASP A 231 -2.70 12.61 -9.80
CA ASP A 231 -3.98 13.30 -9.90
C ASP A 231 -4.11 14.47 -8.93
N ARG A 232 -3.47 14.42 -7.76
CA ARG A 232 -3.43 15.55 -6.82
C ARG A 232 -2.70 16.77 -7.35
N GLN A 233 -1.88 16.63 -8.38
CA GLN A 233 -1.10 17.71 -8.96
C GLN A 233 -1.80 18.39 -10.13
N LEU A 234 -2.81 17.77 -10.72
CA LEU A 234 -3.60 18.35 -11.79
C LEU A 234 -4.72 19.21 -11.17
N ARG A 235 -4.37 20.37 -10.63
CA ARG A 235 -5.33 21.33 -10.13
C ARG A 235 -5.82 22.20 -11.30
N ILE A 236 -7.05 21.97 -11.73
CA ILE A 236 -7.75 22.88 -12.65
C ILE A 236 -8.42 23.92 -11.76
N ALA A 237 -7.77 25.10 -11.63
CA ALA A 237 -8.30 26.16 -10.80
C ALA A 237 -9.53 26.79 -11.49
N ASN A 238 -10.61 26.99 -10.74
CA ASN A 238 -11.80 27.74 -11.13
C ASN A 238 -12.41 27.34 -12.49
N HIS A 239 -12.43 26.04 -12.76
CA HIS A 239 -13.04 25.52 -13.97
C HIS A 239 -14.56 25.47 -13.78
N ASP A 240 -15.30 26.26 -14.57
CA ASP A 240 -16.73 26.11 -14.74
C ASP A 240 -16.97 25.33 -16.05
N PRO A 241 -17.20 24.00 -15.94
CA PRO A 241 -17.32 23.16 -17.12
C PRO A 241 -18.46 23.54 -18.05
N ASP A 242 -19.53 24.13 -17.51
CA ASP A 242 -20.72 24.51 -18.28
C ASP A 242 -20.51 25.78 -19.14
N LYS A 243 -19.52 26.61 -18.76
CA LYS A 243 -19.12 27.82 -19.51
C LYS A 243 -17.85 27.63 -20.31
N THR A 244 -17.27 26.44 -20.34
CA THR A 244 -16.00 26.19 -20.97
C THR A 244 -16.18 25.59 -22.35
N SER A 245 -15.47 26.14 -23.32
CA SER A 245 -15.36 25.57 -24.66
C SER A 245 -14.38 24.38 -24.67
N TYR A 246 -14.77 23.29 -25.31
CA TYR A 246 -13.98 22.09 -25.49
C TYR A 246 -13.51 21.98 -26.95
N ASP A 247 -12.53 22.79 -27.32
CA ASP A 247 -12.11 22.93 -28.72
C ASP A 247 -10.75 22.26 -29.02
N VAL A 248 -10.00 21.86 -27.99
CA VAL A 248 -8.68 21.29 -28.15
C VAL A 248 -8.77 19.79 -28.37
N ASP A 249 -8.30 19.30 -29.52
CA ASP A 249 -8.14 17.86 -29.76
C ASP A 249 -7.13 17.27 -28.77
N ILE A 250 -7.54 16.22 -28.04
CA ILE A 250 -6.70 15.56 -27.05
C ILE A 250 -5.42 15.00 -27.66
N ASN A 251 -5.48 14.49 -28.90
CA ASN A 251 -4.35 13.93 -29.62
C ASN A 251 -3.32 14.99 -30.02
N SER A 252 -3.71 16.27 -30.04
CA SER A 252 -2.78 17.38 -30.31
C SER A 252 -1.88 17.71 -29.12
N ILE A 253 -2.17 17.15 -27.92
CA ILE A 253 -1.43 17.43 -26.70
C ILE A 253 -0.27 16.45 -26.59
N LYS A 254 0.95 16.97 -26.66
CA LYS A 254 2.15 16.13 -26.49
C LYS A 254 2.19 15.54 -25.07
N GLY A 255 2.30 14.22 -24.99
CA GLY A 255 2.48 13.46 -23.77
C GLY A 255 3.89 13.61 -23.18
N ILE A 256 4.27 12.62 -22.39
CA ILE A 256 5.59 12.52 -21.78
C ILE A 256 6.64 12.18 -22.83
N THR A 257 7.78 12.87 -22.80
CA THR A 257 8.88 12.72 -23.76
C THR A 257 10.18 12.20 -23.15
N ILE A 258 10.08 11.62 -21.94
CA ILE A 258 11.23 10.97 -21.28
C ILE A 258 11.68 9.77 -22.13
N ALA A 259 12.99 9.59 -22.28
CA ALA A 259 13.57 8.49 -23.05
C ALA A 259 13.20 7.11 -22.43
N GLU A 260 13.18 6.08 -23.24
CA GLU A 260 13.03 4.70 -22.78
C GLU A 260 14.39 4.11 -22.37
N ILE A 261 14.34 3.12 -21.49
CA ILE A 261 15.55 2.38 -21.08
C ILE A 261 16.07 1.57 -22.28
N ASN A 262 17.38 1.56 -22.48
CA ASN A 262 18.01 0.60 -23.38
C ASN A 262 18.09 -0.78 -22.70
N TRP A 263 17.05 -1.58 -22.90
CA TRP A 263 16.94 -2.92 -22.32
C TRP A 263 17.93 -3.92 -22.93
N ASP A 264 18.41 -3.70 -24.17
CA ASP A 264 19.38 -4.59 -24.82
C ASP A 264 20.70 -4.67 -24.04
N GLU A 265 21.09 -3.61 -23.37
CA GLU A 265 22.29 -3.60 -22.53
C GLU A 265 22.09 -4.29 -21.18
N ARG A 266 20.85 -4.63 -20.81
CA ARG A 266 20.48 -5.17 -19.49
C ARG A 266 20.01 -6.61 -19.53
N ILE A 267 19.52 -7.06 -20.67
CA ILE A 267 19.08 -8.44 -20.90
C ILE A 267 20.30 -9.34 -21.01
N ASP A 268 20.28 -10.47 -20.33
CA ASP A 268 21.24 -11.56 -20.52
C ASP A 268 20.84 -12.35 -21.76
N HIS A 269 21.53 -12.11 -22.87
CA HIS A 269 21.24 -12.76 -24.16
C HIS A 269 21.58 -14.26 -24.15
N ASP A 270 22.42 -14.72 -23.24
CA ASP A 270 22.78 -16.13 -23.10
C ASP A 270 21.72 -16.94 -22.35
N LYS A 271 20.72 -16.25 -21.76
CA LYS A 271 19.59 -16.85 -21.02
C LYS A 271 18.25 -16.49 -21.66
N PRO A 272 17.92 -17.07 -22.83
CA PRO A 272 16.62 -16.84 -23.43
C PRO A 272 15.52 -17.37 -22.52
N ILE A 273 14.41 -16.63 -22.42
CA ILE A 273 13.21 -17.05 -21.71
C ILE A 273 12.08 -17.35 -22.69
N GLU A 274 11.27 -18.35 -22.38
CA GLU A 274 10.02 -18.55 -23.07
C GLU A 274 8.94 -17.72 -22.38
N PRO A 275 8.20 -16.83 -23.10
CA PRO A 275 7.18 -16.00 -22.48
C PRO A 275 6.01 -16.82 -21.98
N ASP A 276 5.43 -16.42 -20.84
CA ASP A 276 4.18 -16.98 -20.32
C ASP A 276 3.09 -16.95 -21.41
N THR A 277 2.33 -18.03 -21.53
CA THR A 277 1.25 -18.15 -22.52
C THR A 277 0.24 -17.01 -22.41
N LEU A 278 -0.14 -16.65 -21.18
CA LEU A 278 -1.08 -15.58 -20.92
C LEU A 278 -0.51 -14.18 -21.21
N ALA A 279 0.80 -13.96 -21.05
CA ALA A 279 1.44 -12.68 -21.35
C ALA A 279 1.33 -12.31 -22.84
N LYS A 280 1.22 -13.31 -23.74
CA LYS A 280 1.01 -13.10 -25.19
C LYS A 280 -0.34 -12.44 -25.50
N ALA A 281 -1.34 -12.60 -24.61
CA ALA A 281 -2.68 -12.03 -24.77
C ALA A 281 -2.83 -10.64 -24.12
N ILE A 282 -1.92 -10.26 -23.22
CA ILE A 282 -2.04 -9.02 -22.46
C ILE A 282 -1.42 -7.85 -23.22
N PRO A 283 -2.15 -6.74 -23.40
CA PRO A 283 -1.63 -5.54 -24.06
C PRO A 283 -0.40 -4.98 -23.33
N HIS A 284 0.61 -4.54 -24.10
CA HIS A 284 1.90 -4.08 -23.60
C HIS A 284 1.83 -2.89 -22.63
N ASP A 285 0.77 -2.09 -22.69
CA ASP A 285 0.54 -0.90 -21.89
C ASP A 285 -0.41 -1.14 -20.71
N GLN A 286 -0.51 -2.38 -20.24
CA GLN A 286 -1.32 -2.75 -19.07
C GLN A 286 -0.48 -3.40 -17.98
N HIS A 287 -0.92 -3.21 -16.74
CA HIS A 287 -0.35 -3.96 -15.62
C HIS A 287 -0.76 -5.43 -15.70
N ILE A 288 0.08 -6.31 -15.19
CA ILE A 288 -0.20 -7.73 -15.17
C ILE A 288 0.10 -8.34 -13.79
N ILE A 289 -0.69 -9.35 -13.45
CA ILE A 289 -0.42 -10.27 -12.35
C ILE A 289 -0.58 -11.67 -12.94
N LEU A 290 0.49 -12.47 -12.92
CA LEU A 290 0.51 -13.85 -13.39
C LEU A 290 0.57 -14.79 -12.20
N LEU A 291 -0.35 -15.74 -12.15
CA LEU A 291 -0.41 -16.78 -11.12
C LEU A 291 -0.18 -18.14 -11.79
N PRO A 292 0.83 -18.90 -11.34
CA PRO A 292 1.25 -20.12 -12.02
C PRO A 292 0.22 -21.26 -11.93
N SER A 293 -0.80 -21.13 -11.06
CA SER A 293 -1.91 -22.07 -10.98
C SER A 293 -3.17 -21.43 -10.40
N PHE A 294 -4.31 -22.08 -10.63
CA PHE A 294 -5.56 -21.67 -9.97
C PHE A 294 -5.52 -21.86 -8.46
N GLN A 295 -4.77 -22.85 -7.96
CA GLN A 295 -4.57 -23.02 -6.52
C GLN A 295 -3.85 -21.81 -5.88
N LYS A 296 -2.79 -21.30 -6.52
CA LYS A 296 -2.08 -20.10 -6.05
C LYS A 296 -3.00 -18.86 -6.02
N LEU A 297 -3.96 -18.76 -6.94
CA LEU A 297 -5.00 -17.73 -6.87
C LEU A 297 -5.89 -17.90 -5.64
N LEU A 298 -6.33 -19.11 -5.33
CA LEU A 298 -7.13 -19.38 -4.13
C LEU A 298 -6.36 -19.08 -2.84
N ASP A 299 -5.11 -19.51 -2.77
CA ASP A 299 -4.23 -19.24 -1.62
C ASP A 299 -4.05 -17.72 -1.39
N LEU A 300 -3.87 -16.94 -2.47
CA LEU A 300 -3.78 -15.49 -2.41
C LEU A 300 -5.10 -14.85 -1.92
N ILE A 301 -6.24 -15.33 -2.42
CA ILE A 301 -7.57 -14.88 -2.01
C ILE A 301 -7.82 -15.17 -0.53
N ASP A 302 -7.51 -16.36 -0.06
CA ASP A 302 -7.71 -16.76 1.33
C ASP A 302 -6.81 -15.96 2.26
N HIS A 303 -5.55 -15.80 1.91
CA HIS A 303 -4.60 -15.00 2.66
C HIS A 303 -5.03 -13.51 2.70
N SER A 304 -5.55 -12.97 1.60
CA SER A 304 -6.04 -11.60 1.56
C SER A 304 -7.30 -11.40 2.43
N ARG A 305 -8.15 -12.41 2.58
CA ARG A 305 -9.30 -12.35 3.51
C ARG A 305 -8.86 -12.35 4.97
N GLU A 306 -7.84 -13.14 5.31
CA GLU A 306 -7.37 -13.26 6.68
C GLU A 306 -6.48 -12.09 7.09
N GLN A 307 -5.62 -11.63 6.19
CA GLN A 307 -4.56 -10.66 6.47
C GLN A 307 -4.62 -9.41 5.59
N GLY A 308 -5.50 -9.37 4.58
CA GLY A 308 -5.48 -8.36 3.53
C GLY A 308 -5.74 -6.94 4.01
N THR A 309 -6.58 -6.73 5.01
CA THR A 309 -6.85 -5.38 5.53
C THR A 309 -5.63 -4.76 6.20
N PRO A 310 -4.83 -5.45 7.04
CA PRO A 310 -3.57 -4.92 7.52
C PRO A 310 -2.61 -4.56 6.38
N ILE A 311 -2.48 -5.42 5.37
CA ILE A 311 -1.60 -5.18 4.20
C ILE A 311 -2.10 -3.99 3.37
N LEU A 312 -3.39 -3.91 3.07
CA LEU A 312 -4.00 -2.79 2.35
C LEU A 312 -3.83 -1.47 3.11
N ARG A 313 -3.87 -1.49 4.45
CA ARG A 313 -3.64 -0.30 5.27
C ARG A 313 -2.19 0.15 5.27
N LEU A 314 -1.22 -0.73 5.01
CA LEU A 314 0.16 -0.33 4.74
C LEU A 314 0.28 0.43 3.42
N LEU A 315 -0.58 0.11 2.45
CA LEU A 315 -0.58 0.72 1.11
C LEU A 315 -1.59 1.88 0.98
N GLU A 316 -2.75 1.73 1.61
CA GLU A 316 -3.82 2.73 1.62
C GLU A 316 -4.11 3.19 3.05
N ASP A 317 -3.81 4.41 3.41
CA ASP A 317 -4.11 5.01 4.72
C ASP A 317 -5.62 5.16 4.99
N ARG A 318 -6.44 4.15 4.69
CA ARG A 318 -7.90 4.17 4.86
C ARG A 318 -8.34 3.15 5.87
N PRO A 319 -9.20 3.53 6.83
CA PRO A 319 -9.64 2.63 7.90
C PRO A 319 -10.71 1.62 7.45
N GLU A 320 -11.40 1.87 6.34
CA GLU A 320 -12.51 1.05 5.86
C GLU A 320 -12.10 0.06 4.77
N ASP A 321 -12.61 -1.15 4.84
CA ASP A 321 -12.55 -2.11 3.75
C ASP A 321 -13.60 -1.74 2.68
N ALA A 322 -13.17 -1.54 1.45
CA ALA A 322 -14.06 -1.27 0.33
C ALA A 322 -14.67 -2.53 -0.28
N LEU A 323 -14.42 -3.70 0.31
CA LEU A 323 -14.83 -5.02 -0.21
C LEU A 323 -14.49 -5.15 -1.71
N THR A 324 -13.32 -4.66 -2.10
CA THR A 324 -12.94 -4.54 -3.52
C THR A 324 -12.92 -5.90 -4.19
N GLN A 325 -12.40 -6.92 -3.52
CA GLN A 325 -12.34 -8.27 -4.04
C GLN A 325 -13.76 -8.83 -4.30
N GLU A 326 -14.63 -8.77 -3.30
CA GLU A 326 -16.01 -9.28 -3.37
C GLU A 326 -16.80 -8.55 -4.45
N ARG A 327 -16.64 -7.25 -4.56
CA ARG A 327 -17.30 -6.42 -5.57
C ARG A 327 -16.89 -6.84 -6.99
N TYR A 328 -15.60 -7.05 -7.25
CA TYR A 328 -15.14 -7.51 -8.56
C TYR A 328 -15.49 -8.96 -8.84
N GLN A 329 -15.48 -9.83 -7.84
CA GLN A 329 -15.96 -11.21 -7.99
C GLN A 329 -17.43 -11.25 -8.37
N GLN A 330 -18.26 -10.43 -7.73
CA GLN A 330 -19.67 -10.28 -8.07
C GLN A 330 -19.84 -9.67 -9.47
N GLN A 331 -19.12 -8.58 -9.76
CA GLN A 331 -19.21 -7.89 -11.03
C GLN A 331 -18.85 -8.79 -12.21
N LEU A 332 -17.78 -9.55 -12.10
CA LEU A 332 -17.29 -10.47 -13.13
C LEU A 332 -18.02 -11.81 -13.14
N CYS A 333 -18.92 -12.07 -12.18
CA CYS A 333 -19.54 -13.39 -11.96
C CYS A 333 -18.52 -14.51 -11.72
N LEU A 334 -17.45 -14.22 -10.98
CA LEU A 334 -16.36 -15.15 -10.65
C LEU A 334 -16.28 -15.42 -9.13
N PRO A 335 -17.30 -15.98 -8.48
CA PRO A 335 -17.24 -16.31 -7.06
C PRO A 335 -16.24 -17.45 -6.81
N THR A 336 -15.51 -17.36 -5.70
CA THR A 336 -14.58 -18.41 -5.23
C THR A 336 -15.24 -19.32 -4.19
N ASP A 337 -16.39 -19.86 -4.52
CA ASP A 337 -17.13 -20.79 -3.68
C ASP A 337 -16.54 -22.22 -3.71
N GLN A 338 -17.17 -23.13 -2.97
CA GLN A 338 -16.69 -24.51 -2.87
C GLN A 338 -16.60 -25.23 -4.23
N LEU A 339 -17.54 -24.95 -5.14
CA LEU A 339 -17.53 -25.54 -6.46
C LEU A 339 -16.35 -25.03 -7.30
N ALA A 340 -16.11 -23.73 -7.30
CA ALA A 340 -14.97 -23.13 -7.98
C ALA A 340 -13.63 -23.66 -7.41
N ARG A 341 -13.55 -23.88 -6.11
CA ARG A 341 -12.37 -24.46 -5.43
C ARG A 341 -12.13 -25.92 -5.82
N LEU A 342 -13.18 -26.71 -6.02
CA LEU A 342 -13.08 -28.11 -6.39
C LEU A 342 -12.75 -28.32 -7.89
N ILE A 343 -13.36 -27.52 -8.74
CA ILE A 343 -13.29 -27.70 -10.20
C ILE A 343 -12.18 -26.84 -10.81
N GLY A 344 -11.95 -25.64 -10.31
CA GLY A 344 -10.99 -24.70 -10.87
C GLY A 344 -9.59 -25.28 -11.08
N PRO A 345 -8.96 -25.91 -10.08
CA PRO A 345 -7.63 -26.51 -10.25
C PRO A 345 -7.58 -27.63 -11.30
N LYS A 346 -8.72 -28.26 -11.61
CA LYS A 346 -8.83 -29.32 -12.62
C LYS A 346 -8.96 -28.77 -14.03
N LEU A 347 -9.58 -27.60 -14.20
CA LEU A 347 -9.89 -26.99 -15.49
C LEU A 347 -8.88 -25.92 -15.92
N VAL A 348 -8.11 -25.35 -14.98
CA VAL A 348 -7.24 -24.19 -15.22
C VAL A 348 -5.79 -24.55 -14.92
N ASN A 349 -4.88 -24.20 -15.85
CA ASN A 349 -3.44 -24.26 -15.66
C ASN A 349 -2.95 -23.04 -14.90
N SER A 350 -3.05 -21.88 -15.53
CA SER A 350 -2.55 -20.61 -15.01
C SER A 350 -3.61 -19.50 -15.13
N VAL A 351 -3.45 -18.45 -14.37
CA VAL A 351 -4.37 -17.30 -14.35
C VAL A 351 -3.58 -16.02 -14.53
N ALA A 352 -4.12 -15.08 -15.30
CA ALA A 352 -3.62 -13.72 -15.36
C ALA A 352 -4.71 -12.72 -14.99
N ILE A 353 -4.33 -11.67 -14.27
CA ILE A 353 -5.19 -10.53 -13.98
C ILE A 353 -4.53 -9.32 -14.62
N THR A 354 -5.30 -8.56 -15.40
CA THR A 354 -4.80 -7.37 -16.10
C THR A 354 -5.86 -6.30 -16.18
N GLY A 355 -5.44 -5.06 -16.37
CA GLY A 355 -6.33 -3.93 -16.56
C GLY A 355 -5.55 -2.68 -16.96
N SER A 356 -6.28 -1.66 -17.37
CA SER A 356 -5.67 -0.41 -17.77
C SER A 356 -5.43 0.54 -16.58
N ASP A 357 -6.07 0.29 -15.44
CA ASP A 357 -6.12 1.19 -14.29
C ASP A 357 -5.90 0.42 -12.98
N THR A 358 -5.13 0.97 -12.08
CA THR A 358 -4.92 0.43 -10.73
C THR A 358 -5.93 0.95 -9.70
N TYR A 359 -6.82 1.86 -10.06
CA TYR A 359 -7.84 2.41 -9.16
C TYR A 359 -9.02 1.45 -8.93
N LEU A 360 -8.73 0.21 -8.59
CA LEU A 360 -9.72 -0.86 -8.39
C LEU A 360 -10.83 -0.45 -7.40
N ARG A 361 -10.50 0.31 -6.39
CA ARG A 361 -11.47 0.75 -5.38
C ARG A 361 -12.60 1.60 -5.95
N THR A 362 -12.31 2.47 -6.91
CA THR A 362 -13.28 3.42 -7.47
C THR A 362 -13.92 2.97 -8.78
N GLY A 363 -13.44 1.90 -9.35
CA GLY A 363 -13.88 1.34 -10.62
C GLY A 363 -12.77 1.36 -11.67
N SER A 364 -12.43 0.20 -12.18
CA SER A 364 -11.43 -0.01 -13.21
C SER A 364 -11.91 -1.07 -14.19
N ASP A 365 -11.40 -1.03 -15.41
CA ASP A 365 -11.50 -2.14 -16.32
C ASP A 365 -10.55 -3.25 -15.87
N LEU A 366 -11.11 -4.43 -15.65
CA LEU A 366 -10.38 -5.60 -15.20
C LEU A 366 -10.69 -6.78 -16.12
N ALA A 367 -9.66 -7.55 -16.44
CA ALA A 367 -9.80 -8.83 -17.12
C ALA A 367 -9.08 -9.93 -16.36
N VAL A 368 -9.72 -11.07 -16.25
CA VAL A 368 -9.15 -12.33 -15.76
C VAL A 368 -9.04 -13.27 -16.94
N LEU A 369 -7.84 -13.71 -17.22
CA LEU A 369 -7.51 -14.63 -18.29
C LEU A 369 -7.16 -15.98 -17.69
N PHE A 370 -7.74 -17.04 -18.21
CA PHE A 370 -7.49 -18.40 -17.79
C PHE A 370 -6.85 -19.19 -18.93
N GLU A 371 -5.70 -19.76 -18.69
CA GLU A 371 -5.15 -20.81 -19.52
C GLU A 371 -5.82 -22.12 -19.10
N ALA A 372 -6.75 -22.58 -19.92
CA ALA A 372 -7.58 -23.70 -19.58
C ALA A 372 -6.97 -25.05 -20.03
N LYS A 373 -7.10 -26.07 -19.19
CA LYS A 373 -6.85 -27.47 -19.54
C LYS A 373 -7.94 -27.98 -20.48
N ASP A 374 -9.19 -27.58 -20.18
CA ASP A 374 -10.37 -27.80 -21.04
C ASP A 374 -11.16 -26.47 -21.12
N ALA A 375 -10.93 -25.75 -22.19
CA ALA A 375 -11.53 -24.43 -22.38
C ALA A 375 -13.05 -24.49 -22.63
N LYS A 376 -13.57 -25.58 -23.22
CA LYS A 376 -15.02 -25.75 -23.44
C LYS A 376 -15.74 -26.02 -22.12
N ALA A 377 -15.20 -26.91 -21.30
CA ALA A 377 -15.73 -27.19 -19.98
C ALA A 377 -15.68 -25.97 -19.06
N LEU A 378 -14.56 -25.22 -19.05
CA LEU A 378 -14.44 -23.99 -18.28
C LEU A 378 -15.45 -22.92 -18.75
N GLU A 379 -15.55 -22.68 -20.04
CA GLU A 379 -16.53 -21.75 -20.62
C GLU A 379 -17.95 -22.10 -20.21
N ALA A 380 -18.35 -23.36 -20.34
CA ALA A 380 -19.68 -23.85 -19.95
C ALA A 380 -19.95 -23.64 -18.45
N ALA A 381 -18.97 -23.94 -17.59
CA ALA A 381 -19.08 -23.72 -16.15
C ALA A 381 -19.26 -22.23 -15.79
N LEU A 382 -18.50 -21.33 -16.43
CA LEU A 382 -18.60 -19.89 -16.23
C LEU A 382 -19.93 -19.33 -16.78
N GLN A 383 -20.42 -19.82 -17.92
CA GLN A 383 -21.73 -19.45 -18.46
C GLN A 383 -22.86 -19.86 -17.52
N LEU A 384 -22.85 -21.10 -17.02
CA LEU A 384 -23.83 -21.58 -16.06
C LEU A 384 -23.84 -20.73 -14.79
N ARG A 385 -22.64 -20.40 -14.27
CA ARG A 385 -22.50 -19.57 -13.09
C ARG A 385 -23.05 -18.16 -13.29
N ARG A 386 -22.76 -17.54 -14.41
CA ARG A 386 -23.31 -16.24 -14.76
C ARG A 386 -24.83 -16.29 -14.88
N GLN A 387 -25.41 -17.33 -15.51
CA GLN A 387 -26.86 -17.51 -15.60
C GLN A 387 -27.51 -17.60 -14.22
N GLN A 388 -26.93 -18.34 -13.27
CA GLN A 388 -27.41 -18.40 -11.89
C GLN A 388 -27.45 -17.03 -11.23
N ILE A 389 -26.39 -16.21 -11.39
CA ILE A 389 -26.32 -14.85 -10.84
C ILE A 389 -27.35 -13.93 -11.52
N VAL A 390 -27.52 -14.03 -12.85
CA VAL A 390 -28.51 -13.28 -13.59
C VAL A 390 -29.93 -13.59 -13.13
N LEU A 391 -30.25 -14.88 -12.91
CA LEU A 391 -31.56 -15.31 -12.41
C LEU A 391 -31.86 -14.80 -11.00
N SER A 392 -30.84 -14.69 -10.17
CA SER A 392 -30.98 -14.18 -8.79
C SER A 392 -31.06 -12.65 -8.67
N ALA A 393 -30.59 -11.91 -9.68
CA ALA A 393 -30.42 -10.45 -9.61
C ALA A 393 -31.64 -9.63 -10.12
N GLY A 394 -32.66 -10.28 -10.70
CA GLY A 394 -33.90 -9.61 -11.13
C GLY A 394 -33.86 -8.93 -12.50
N SER A 395 -34.84 -8.06 -12.79
CA SER A 395 -35.17 -7.56 -14.13
C SER A 395 -34.22 -6.49 -14.73
N ASP A 396 -33.28 -5.97 -13.97
CA ASP A 396 -32.42 -4.85 -14.43
C ASP A 396 -31.17 -5.30 -15.19
N LEU A 397 -31.03 -6.60 -15.43
CA LEU A 397 -29.91 -7.19 -16.15
C LEU A 397 -30.18 -7.32 -17.65
N LYS A 398 -29.26 -6.80 -18.46
CA LYS A 398 -29.25 -6.99 -19.90
C LYS A 398 -28.25 -8.07 -20.29
N SER A 399 -28.72 -9.14 -20.90
CA SER A 399 -27.85 -10.08 -21.62
C SER A 399 -27.39 -9.45 -22.92
N THR A 400 -26.10 -9.63 -23.24
CA THR A 400 -25.50 -9.11 -24.47
C THR A 400 -24.64 -10.20 -25.11
N SER A 401 -24.56 -10.18 -26.43
CA SER A 401 -23.66 -11.05 -27.19
C SER A 401 -23.20 -10.31 -28.44
N GLY A 402 -22.10 -10.73 -29.00
CA GLY A 402 -21.56 -10.13 -30.21
C GLY A 402 -20.29 -10.81 -30.64
N GLU A 403 -19.61 -10.20 -31.60
CA GLU A 403 -18.37 -10.67 -32.15
C GLU A 403 -17.34 -9.53 -32.20
N ILE A 404 -16.12 -9.81 -31.78
CA ILE A 404 -15.00 -8.88 -31.86
C ILE A 404 -13.82 -9.65 -32.46
N GLU A 405 -13.22 -9.12 -33.52
CA GLU A 405 -12.10 -9.74 -34.24
C GLU A 405 -12.34 -11.21 -34.67
N GLY A 406 -13.60 -11.55 -35.01
CA GLY A 406 -13.98 -12.92 -35.38
C GLY A 406 -14.09 -13.87 -34.17
N ILE A 407 -14.18 -13.35 -32.95
CA ILE A 407 -14.33 -14.12 -31.72
C ILE A 407 -15.65 -13.74 -31.06
N HIS A 408 -16.49 -14.74 -30.82
CA HIS A 408 -17.77 -14.55 -30.14
C HIS A 408 -17.55 -14.23 -28.66
N TYR A 409 -18.35 -13.32 -28.14
CA TYR A 409 -18.48 -13.06 -26.71
C TYR A 409 -19.95 -13.06 -26.28
N ASN A 410 -20.17 -13.35 -25.03
CA ASN A 410 -21.46 -13.19 -24.39
C ASN A 410 -21.27 -12.51 -23.03
N GLY A 411 -22.29 -11.80 -22.56
CA GLY A 411 -22.17 -11.00 -21.35
C GLY A 411 -23.49 -10.75 -20.66
N ALA A 412 -23.40 -10.22 -19.44
CA ALA A 412 -24.50 -9.73 -18.65
C ALA A 412 -24.09 -8.42 -17.98
N VAL A 413 -24.94 -7.40 -18.08
CA VAL A 413 -24.64 -6.06 -17.57
C VAL A 413 -25.86 -5.51 -16.83
N SER A 414 -25.71 -5.13 -15.57
CA SER A 414 -26.69 -4.36 -14.81
C SER A 414 -26.52 -2.86 -15.07
N ARG A 415 -27.60 -2.11 -14.87
CA ARG A 415 -27.60 -0.67 -15.08
C ARG A 415 -26.55 0.05 -14.23
N ASP A 416 -26.36 -0.36 -13.00
CA ASP A 416 -25.42 0.22 -12.02
C ASP A 416 -24.02 -0.41 -12.07
N ARG A 417 -23.77 -1.34 -13.02
CA ARG A 417 -22.52 -2.09 -13.20
C ARG A 417 -22.09 -2.94 -11.98
N THR A 418 -22.98 -3.20 -11.04
CA THR A 418 -22.71 -4.18 -9.97
C THR A 418 -22.51 -5.58 -10.53
N ILE A 419 -23.14 -5.87 -11.68
CA ILE A 419 -22.84 -7.00 -12.54
C ILE A 419 -22.44 -6.45 -13.90
N CYS A 420 -21.27 -6.78 -14.36
CA CYS A 420 -20.76 -6.43 -15.67
C CYS A 420 -19.70 -7.46 -16.05
N SER A 421 -20.10 -8.47 -16.82
CA SER A 421 -19.26 -9.61 -17.13
C SER A 421 -19.39 -9.99 -18.59
N TYR A 422 -18.29 -9.95 -19.32
CA TYR A 422 -18.16 -10.40 -20.70
C TYR A 422 -17.22 -11.60 -20.74
N LEU A 423 -17.65 -12.67 -21.36
CA LEU A 423 -16.92 -13.92 -21.51
C LEU A 423 -16.63 -14.17 -22.99
N ALA A 424 -15.39 -14.43 -23.31
CA ALA A 424 -14.94 -14.84 -24.64
C ALA A 424 -13.94 -16.01 -24.53
N ARG A 425 -13.89 -16.84 -25.54
CA ARG A 425 -12.95 -17.97 -25.64
C ARG A 425 -12.24 -17.97 -26.99
N LYS A 426 -10.96 -18.19 -26.94
CA LYS A 426 -10.14 -18.49 -28.13
C LYS A 426 -9.14 -19.58 -27.77
N ASP A 427 -9.23 -20.69 -28.48
CA ASP A 427 -8.38 -21.88 -28.26
C ASP A 427 -8.43 -22.30 -26.77
N ASN A 428 -7.30 -22.38 -26.09
CA ASN A 428 -7.21 -22.70 -24.67
C ASN A 428 -7.36 -21.47 -23.73
N LEU A 429 -7.55 -20.29 -24.29
CA LEU A 429 -7.70 -19.07 -23.52
C LEU A 429 -9.18 -18.76 -23.29
N VAL A 430 -9.55 -18.59 -22.01
CA VAL A 430 -10.87 -18.09 -21.60
C VAL A 430 -10.68 -16.74 -20.92
N ILE A 431 -11.42 -15.73 -21.37
CA ILE A 431 -11.30 -14.32 -20.93
C ILE A 431 -12.60 -13.90 -20.28
N VAL A 432 -12.54 -13.40 -19.07
CA VAL A 432 -13.66 -12.74 -18.38
C VAL A 432 -13.25 -11.31 -18.04
N THR A 433 -14.07 -10.34 -18.47
CA THR A 433 -13.78 -8.91 -18.22
C THR A 433 -15.05 -8.12 -17.97
N ASN A 434 -14.92 -7.00 -17.26
CA ASN A 434 -16.02 -6.05 -17.02
C ASN A 434 -16.10 -4.93 -18.09
N SER A 435 -15.30 -5.01 -19.17
CA SER A 435 -15.20 -3.95 -20.17
C SER A 435 -15.08 -4.52 -21.58
N LEU A 436 -15.97 -4.10 -22.49
CA LEU A 436 -15.85 -4.43 -23.92
C LEU A 436 -14.65 -3.76 -24.59
N VAL A 437 -14.26 -2.58 -24.12
CA VAL A 437 -13.05 -1.89 -24.58
C VAL A 437 -11.81 -2.73 -24.25
N GLN A 438 -11.77 -3.23 -23.03
CA GLN A 438 -10.72 -4.13 -22.57
C GLN A 438 -10.71 -5.45 -23.37
N LEU A 439 -11.87 -6.07 -23.55
CA LEU A 439 -11.99 -7.29 -24.36
C LEU A 439 -11.46 -7.07 -25.77
N ARG A 440 -11.88 -5.98 -26.42
CA ARG A 440 -11.43 -5.64 -27.78
C ARG A 440 -9.91 -5.47 -27.85
N LYS A 441 -9.32 -4.85 -26.84
CA LYS A 441 -7.88 -4.62 -26.79
C LYS A 441 -7.12 -5.93 -26.65
N ILE A 442 -7.56 -6.82 -25.75
CA ILE A 442 -6.98 -8.18 -25.57
C ILE A 442 -7.09 -8.98 -26.87
N LEU A 443 -8.28 -9.00 -27.51
CA LEU A 443 -8.48 -9.76 -28.75
C LEU A 443 -7.65 -9.21 -29.92
N LYS A 444 -7.47 -7.89 -30.02
CA LYS A 444 -6.54 -7.27 -30.99
C LYS A 444 -5.09 -7.66 -30.72
N THR A 445 -4.68 -7.75 -29.47
CA THR A 445 -3.35 -8.22 -29.06
C THR A 445 -3.12 -9.66 -29.51
N LEU A 446 -4.08 -10.54 -29.27
CA LEU A 446 -4.04 -11.95 -29.71
C LEU A 446 -3.96 -12.09 -31.25
N LYS A 447 -4.47 -11.13 -32.00
CA LYS A 447 -4.40 -11.09 -33.47
C LYS A 447 -3.13 -10.37 -33.98
N GLY A 448 -2.23 -9.96 -33.11
CA GLY A 448 -1.01 -9.22 -33.48
C GLY A 448 -1.26 -7.78 -33.96
N LYS A 449 -2.50 -7.26 -33.82
CA LYS A 449 -2.85 -5.88 -34.17
C LYS A 449 -2.47 -4.86 -33.10
N HIS A 450 -2.05 -5.33 -31.95
CA HIS A 450 -1.58 -4.53 -30.82
C HIS A 450 -0.42 -5.28 -30.12
N GLY A 451 0.58 -4.56 -29.63
CA GLY A 451 1.73 -5.18 -28.96
C GLY A 451 1.31 -5.89 -27.65
N SER A 452 1.96 -7.01 -27.37
CA SER A 452 1.76 -7.75 -26.13
C SER A 452 2.85 -7.48 -25.10
N VAL A 453 2.56 -7.72 -23.83
CA VAL A 453 3.57 -7.70 -22.76
C VAL A 453 4.70 -8.68 -23.05
N ALA A 454 4.38 -9.87 -23.58
CA ALA A 454 5.37 -10.88 -23.94
C ALA A 454 6.41 -10.41 -24.96
N GLY A 455 6.08 -9.41 -25.78
CA GLY A 455 6.98 -8.81 -26.76
C GLY A 455 7.87 -7.69 -26.19
N LEU A 456 7.71 -7.32 -24.93
CA LEU A 456 8.51 -6.26 -24.30
C LEU A 456 9.85 -6.80 -23.80
N LYS A 457 10.93 -6.09 -24.10
CA LYS A 457 12.25 -6.39 -23.57
C LYS A 457 12.33 -6.26 -22.06
N GLU A 458 11.64 -5.28 -21.47
CA GLU A 458 11.52 -5.16 -20.01
C GLU A 458 10.87 -6.37 -19.36
N TYR A 459 9.84 -6.96 -19.99
CA TYR A 459 9.24 -8.22 -19.52
C TYR A 459 10.27 -9.35 -19.52
N THR A 460 11.08 -9.46 -20.58
CA THR A 460 12.17 -10.43 -20.65
C THR A 460 13.16 -10.26 -19.50
N TRP A 461 13.60 -9.03 -19.24
CA TRP A 461 14.50 -8.72 -18.12
C TRP A 461 13.92 -9.12 -16.76
N PHE A 462 12.67 -8.78 -16.49
CA PHE A 462 12.02 -9.15 -15.22
C PHE A 462 11.86 -10.67 -15.11
N ARG A 463 11.59 -11.38 -16.22
CA ARG A 463 11.48 -12.85 -16.21
C ARG A 463 12.81 -13.55 -16.11
N GLN A 464 13.91 -12.98 -16.58
CA GLN A 464 15.25 -13.50 -16.29
C GLN A 464 15.59 -13.42 -14.80
N ARG A 465 15.09 -12.39 -14.11
CA ARG A 465 15.26 -12.21 -12.68
C ARG A 465 14.30 -13.08 -11.86
N TYR A 466 13.07 -13.17 -12.27
CA TYR A 466 11.97 -13.88 -11.59
C TYR A 466 11.51 -15.05 -12.47
N LEU A 467 12.10 -16.22 -12.28
CA LEU A 467 11.88 -17.37 -13.14
C LEU A 467 10.43 -17.89 -13.02
N GLN A 468 9.89 -18.39 -14.14
CA GLN A 468 8.50 -18.86 -14.23
C GLN A 468 8.22 -20.08 -13.37
N ASN A 469 9.17 -21.00 -13.26
CA ASN A 469 8.98 -22.31 -12.63
C ASN A 469 9.50 -22.36 -11.19
N ASP A 470 9.67 -21.21 -10.54
CA ASP A 470 10.01 -21.17 -9.14
C ASP A 470 8.80 -21.62 -8.29
N PRO A 471 8.88 -22.77 -7.60
CA PRO A 471 7.77 -23.32 -6.80
C PRO A 471 7.37 -22.42 -5.62
N GLU A 472 8.27 -21.59 -5.15
CA GLU A 472 8.01 -20.65 -4.05
C GLU A 472 7.20 -19.44 -4.54
N THR A 473 7.20 -19.14 -5.84
CA THR A 473 6.44 -18.01 -6.39
C THR A 473 4.94 -18.29 -6.40
N SER A 474 4.16 -17.45 -5.74
CA SER A 474 2.70 -17.48 -5.75
C SER A 474 2.11 -16.58 -6.82
N ALA A 475 2.72 -15.43 -7.09
CA ALA A 475 2.33 -14.54 -8.18
C ALA A 475 3.54 -13.72 -8.67
N PHE A 476 3.58 -13.45 -9.96
CA PHE A 476 4.46 -12.45 -10.58
C PHE A 476 3.64 -11.24 -11.00
N PHE A 477 4.13 -10.04 -10.79
CA PHE A 477 3.48 -8.83 -11.25
C PHE A 477 4.45 -7.91 -12.00
N LEU A 478 3.91 -7.12 -12.94
CA LEU A 478 4.68 -6.14 -13.68
C LEU A 478 3.79 -4.94 -14.06
N ILE A 479 4.31 -3.74 -13.83
CA ILE A 479 3.80 -2.46 -14.33
C ILE A 479 4.85 -1.95 -15.32
N THR A 480 4.51 -1.93 -16.59
CA THR A 480 5.45 -1.60 -17.67
C THR A 480 5.67 -0.09 -17.80
N ASP A 481 6.78 0.31 -18.42
CA ASP A 481 7.02 1.72 -18.81
C ASP A 481 5.85 2.26 -19.64
N ALA A 482 5.36 1.48 -20.62
CA ALA A 482 4.22 1.87 -21.44
C ALA A 482 2.94 2.12 -20.61
N THR A 483 2.72 1.34 -19.56
CA THR A 483 1.62 1.53 -18.63
C THR A 483 1.76 2.86 -17.87
N ILE A 484 2.94 3.16 -17.36
CA ILE A 484 3.23 4.40 -16.63
C ILE A 484 3.08 5.61 -17.56
N ARG A 485 3.60 5.55 -18.79
CA ARG A 485 3.46 6.60 -19.81
C ARG A 485 2.00 6.89 -20.14
N ARG A 486 1.18 5.85 -20.27
CA ARG A 486 -0.25 6.01 -20.47
C ARG A 486 -0.91 6.70 -19.29
N TRP A 487 -0.62 6.29 -18.05
CA TRP A 487 -1.17 6.93 -16.86
C TRP A 487 -0.74 8.39 -16.72
N CYS A 488 0.45 8.74 -17.19
CA CYS A 488 0.98 10.10 -17.20
C CYS A 488 0.61 10.87 -18.46
N GLY A 489 -0.04 10.23 -19.43
CA GLY A 489 -0.47 10.83 -20.70
C GLY A 489 -1.64 11.83 -20.54
N PRO A 490 -1.85 12.70 -21.56
CA PRO A 490 -2.86 13.76 -21.47
C PRO A 490 -4.28 13.20 -21.30
N LEU A 491 -4.66 12.22 -22.10
CA LEU A 491 -5.96 11.57 -22.03
C LEU A 491 -6.24 11.05 -20.61
N TRP A 492 -5.30 10.28 -20.07
CA TRP A 492 -5.49 9.64 -18.78
C TRP A 492 -5.57 10.64 -17.61
N ARG A 493 -4.66 11.62 -17.59
CA ARG A 493 -4.61 12.61 -16.51
C ARG A 493 -5.84 13.52 -16.49
N ILE A 494 -6.27 13.99 -17.67
CA ILE A 494 -7.45 14.85 -17.76
C ILE A 494 -8.72 14.05 -17.44
N ALA A 495 -8.86 12.81 -17.97
CA ALA A 495 -9.97 11.94 -17.64
C ALA A 495 -10.05 11.61 -16.15
N ALA A 496 -8.92 11.28 -15.52
CA ALA A 496 -8.84 11.04 -14.09
C ALA A 496 -9.26 12.27 -13.27
N SER A 497 -8.85 13.46 -13.69
CA SER A 497 -9.27 14.72 -13.06
C SER A 497 -10.78 14.95 -13.16
N ARG A 498 -11.37 14.77 -14.35
CA ARG A 498 -12.83 14.87 -14.56
C ARG A 498 -13.57 13.84 -13.72
N ARG A 499 -13.10 12.58 -13.70
CA ARG A 499 -13.68 11.50 -12.92
C ARG A 499 -13.65 11.79 -11.42
N THR A 500 -12.58 12.37 -10.92
CA THR A 500 -12.46 12.79 -9.51
C THR A 500 -13.45 13.89 -9.16
N GLN A 501 -13.62 14.88 -10.04
CA GLN A 501 -14.62 15.94 -9.85
C GLN A 501 -16.05 15.39 -9.90
N ALA A 502 -16.35 14.50 -10.85
CA ALA A 502 -17.64 13.83 -10.93
C ALA A 502 -17.94 13.01 -9.67
N ALA A 503 -16.96 12.27 -9.17
CA ALA A 503 -17.10 11.52 -7.91
C ALA A 503 -17.40 12.44 -6.71
N ALA A 504 -16.79 13.62 -6.66
CA ALA A 504 -17.09 14.61 -5.62
C ALA A 504 -18.54 15.10 -5.69
N ILE A 505 -19.05 15.40 -6.90
CA ILE A 505 -20.43 15.81 -7.13
C ILE A 505 -21.41 14.68 -6.78
N LEU A 506 -21.15 13.45 -7.26
CA LEU A 506 -21.98 12.30 -6.91
C LEU A 506 -22.01 12.05 -5.40
N SER A 507 -20.88 12.23 -4.71
CA SER A 507 -20.80 12.14 -3.26
C SER A 507 -21.65 13.19 -2.56
N GLU A 508 -21.66 14.42 -3.08
CA GLU A 508 -22.51 15.49 -2.55
C GLU A 508 -24.00 15.19 -2.79
N LEU A 509 -24.37 14.71 -3.97
CA LEU A 509 -25.74 14.29 -4.27
C LEU A 509 -26.19 13.16 -3.37
N GLN A 510 -25.36 12.16 -3.13
CA GLN A 510 -25.63 11.06 -2.19
C GLN A 510 -25.83 11.58 -0.77
N ALA A 511 -25.04 12.55 -0.33
CA ALA A 511 -25.18 13.16 0.97
C ALA A 511 -26.51 13.88 1.14
N ARG A 512 -26.88 14.68 0.15
CA ARG A 512 -28.15 15.41 0.14
C ARG A 512 -29.35 14.46 0.18
N ARG A 513 -29.28 13.37 -0.59
CA ARG A 513 -30.28 12.31 -0.57
C ARG A 513 -30.44 11.70 0.82
N LEU A 514 -29.33 11.31 1.47
CA LEU A 514 -29.35 10.72 2.79
C LEU A 514 -29.82 11.70 3.87
N SER A 515 -29.54 12.99 3.72
CA SER A 515 -29.97 14.04 4.66
C SER A 515 -31.40 14.54 4.43
N LYS A 516 -32.15 14.00 3.46
CA LYS A 516 -33.51 14.41 3.08
C LYS A 516 -33.66 15.93 2.81
N LYS A 517 -32.59 16.61 2.44
CA LYS A 517 -32.62 18.02 2.07
C LYS A 517 -32.90 18.15 0.57
N ASP A 518 -34.13 18.05 0.17
CA ASP A 518 -34.62 18.26 -1.20
C ASP A 518 -34.59 19.73 -1.61
N LYS A 519 -33.44 20.32 -1.70
CA LYS A 519 -33.25 21.47 -2.60
C LYS A 519 -32.72 20.92 -3.92
N LYS A 520 -33.51 21.01 -4.98
CA LYS A 520 -33.06 20.76 -6.38
C LYS A 520 -31.78 21.56 -6.58
N SER A 521 -30.66 20.88 -6.53
CA SER A 521 -29.38 21.43 -6.94
C SER A 521 -29.29 21.25 -8.44
N GLU A 522 -29.01 22.30 -9.14
CA GLU A 522 -28.64 22.19 -10.55
C GLU A 522 -27.36 21.41 -10.63
N THR A 523 -27.44 20.22 -11.23
CA THR A 523 -26.25 19.42 -11.51
C THR A 523 -25.58 20.00 -12.77
N PRO A 524 -24.26 20.15 -12.78
CA PRO A 524 -23.54 20.59 -13.96
C PRO A 524 -23.82 19.70 -15.16
N LYS A 525 -24.05 20.25 -16.34
CA LYS A 525 -24.41 19.49 -17.55
C LYS A 525 -23.32 18.52 -17.99
N TRP A 526 -22.07 18.82 -17.73
CA TRP A 526 -20.95 18.01 -18.15
C TRP A 526 -20.88 16.64 -17.42
N ILE A 527 -21.57 16.49 -16.29
CA ILE A 527 -21.64 15.20 -15.59
C ILE A 527 -22.63 14.24 -16.27
N GLY A 528 -23.44 14.72 -17.21
CA GLY A 528 -24.50 13.96 -17.86
C GLY A 528 -25.79 13.86 -17.03
N GLU A 529 -26.71 13.04 -17.46
CA GLU A 529 -27.96 12.79 -16.74
C GLU A 529 -27.68 12.04 -15.43
N ILE A 530 -28.31 12.50 -14.36
CA ILE A 530 -28.27 11.83 -13.06
C ILE A 530 -29.55 11.03 -12.86
N THR A 531 -29.37 9.75 -12.59
CA THR A 531 -30.47 8.84 -12.24
C THR A 531 -30.22 8.21 -10.88
N ASP A 532 -31.27 8.05 -10.11
CA ASP A 532 -31.21 7.36 -8.84
C ASP A 532 -31.25 5.84 -9.04
N THR A 533 -30.32 5.14 -8.44
CA THR A 533 -30.24 3.67 -8.41
C THR A 533 -30.22 3.19 -6.95
N PRO A 534 -30.42 1.88 -6.70
CA PRO A 534 -30.20 1.31 -5.36
C PRO A 534 -28.82 1.60 -4.81
N SER A 535 -27.79 1.65 -5.68
CA SER A 535 -26.41 1.97 -5.36
C SER A 535 -26.12 3.48 -5.16
N GLY A 536 -27.14 4.34 -5.30
CA GLY A 536 -27.02 5.79 -5.17
C GLY A 536 -27.20 6.54 -6.50
N PRO A 537 -26.88 7.86 -6.52
CA PRO A 537 -26.94 8.66 -7.74
C PRO A 537 -25.91 8.16 -8.75
N GLN A 538 -26.36 8.00 -9.99
CA GLN A 538 -25.57 7.54 -11.12
C GLN A 538 -25.55 8.56 -12.24
N SER A 539 -24.37 8.91 -12.71
CA SER A 539 -24.13 9.68 -13.91
C SER A 539 -24.17 8.80 -15.15
N SER A 540 -24.76 9.25 -16.22
CA SER A 540 -24.75 8.56 -17.52
C SER A 540 -23.34 8.48 -18.13
N ILE A 541 -22.42 9.37 -17.74
CA ILE A 541 -21.04 9.44 -18.24
C ILE A 541 -20.05 8.77 -17.27
N PHE A 542 -20.14 9.11 -15.97
CA PHE A 542 -19.13 8.74 -14.98
C PHE A 542 -19.52 7.54 -14.10
N GLY A 543 -20.72 6.95 -14.30
CA GLY A 543 -21.17 5.83 -13.46
C GLY A 543 -21.61 6.29 -12.08
N ASN A 544 -21.39 5.45 -11.06
CA ASN A 544 -21.75 5.73 -9.66
C ASN A 544 -20.54 5.60 -8.73
N LEU A 545 -20.71 5.95 -7.45
CA LEU A 545 -19.62 5.90 -6.48
C LEU A 545 -19.10 4.48 -6.18
N ALA A 546 -19.95 3.47 -6.36
CA ALA A 546 -19.54 2.08 -6.22
C ALA A 546 -18.68 1.63 -7.41
N PHE A 547 -19.05 2.07 -8.61
CA PHE A 547 -18.33 1.76 -9.85
C PHE A 547 -18.35 2.98 -10.79
N LEU A 548 -17.29 3.77 -10.73
CA LEU A 548 -17.08 4.83 -11.71
C LEU A 548 -16.73 4.20 -13.08
N THR A 549 -17.19 4.84 -14.15
CA THR A 549 -16.82 4.43 -15.50
C THR A 549 -15.30 4.35 -15.65
N PRO A 550 -14.75 3.23 -16.11
CA PRO A 550 -13.32 3.11 -16.37
C PRO A 550 -12.82 4.20 -17.33
N ILE A 551 -11.63 4.73 -17.08
CA ILE A 551 -11.06 5.79 -17.93
C ILE A 551 -10.92 5.32 -19.40
N SER A 552 -10.62 4.05 -19.60
CA SER A 552 -10.51 3.45 -20.93
C SER A 552 -11.83 3.46 -21.73
N GLU A 553 -12.98 3.59 -21.06
CA GLU A 553 -14.32 3.65 -21.67
C GLU A 553 -14.83 5.08 -21.86
N MET A 554 -14.12 6.08 -21.30
CA MET A 554 -14.53 7.46 -21.43
C MET A 554 -14.24 8.00 -22.82
N ASP A 555 -15.30 8.47 -23.51
CA ASP A 555 -15.12 9.19 -24.77
C ASP A 555 -14.63 10.63 -24.49
N MET A 556 -13.40 10.93 -24.88
CA MET A 556 -12.76 12.21 -24.65
C MET A 556 -11.91 12.63 -25.85
N ALA A 557 -12.58 12.99 -26.93
CA ALA A 557 -11.90 13.49 -28.12
C ALA A 557 -11.40 14.94 -27.95
N LYS A 558 -12.12 15.74 -27.15
CA LYS A 558 -11.83 17.17 -26.98
C LYS A 558 -11.73 17.56 -25.51
N VAL A 559 -10.84 18.49 -25.24
CA VAL A 559 -10.59 19.07 -23.91
C VAL A 559 -10.57 20.60 -23.97
N SER A 560 -10.64 21.26 -22.83
CA SER A 560 -10.56 22.71 -22.76
C SER A 560 -9.11 23.20 -22.78
N VAL A 561 -8.96 24.48 -23.12
CA VAL A 561 -7.65 25.15 -23.06
C VAL A 561 -7.07 25.11 -21.65
N SER A 562 -7.90 25.29 -20.61
CA SER A 562 -7.48 25.25 -19.21
C SER A 562 -6.98 23.85 -18.80
N GLU A 563 -7.63 22.78 -19.26
CA GLU A 563 -7.19 21.39 -19.04
C GLU A 563 -5.86 21.13 -19.74
N LYS A 564 -5.70 21.55 -20.99
CA LYS A 564 -4.42 21.48 -21.72
C LYS A 564 -3.30 22.19 -20.96
N VAL A 565 -3.52 23.45 -20.52
CA VAL A 565 -2.51 24.22 -19.78
C VAL A 565 -2.16 23.54 -18.46
N SER A 566 -3.15 23.02 -17.73
CA SER A 566 -2.94 22.30 -16.46
C SER A 566 -2.15 21.02 -16.68
N TYR A 567 -2.46 20.27 -17.75
CA TYR A 567 -1.71 19.07 -18.11
C TYR A 567 -0.25 19.40 -18.50
N VAL A 568 -0.03 20.42 -19.32
CA VAL A 568 1.33 20.82 -19.72
C VAL A 568 2.17 21.19 -18.50
N ARG A 569 1.59 21.95 -17.55
CA ARG A 569 2.28 22.26 -16.27
C ARG A 569 2.57 21.01 -15.43
N PHE A 570 1.65 20.04 -15.42
CA PHE A 570 1.86 18.76 -14.77
C PHE A 570 3.00 17.99 -15.47
N ARG A 571 2.91 17.82 -16.79
CA ARG A 571 3.90 17.12 -17.60
C ARG A 571 5.31 17.68 -17.38
N ASP A 572 5.48 18.99 -17.47
CA ASP A 572 6.78 19.64 -17.35
C ASP A 572 7.39 19.47 -15.96
N ARG A 573 6.56 19.57 -14.91
CA ARG A 573 7.01 19.28 -13.54
C ARG A 573 7.35 17.81 -13.34
N TYR A 574 6.54 16.93 -13.90
CA TYR A 574 6.75 15.50 -13.83
C TYR A 574 8.03 15.09 -14.53
N GLN A 575 8.23 15.55 -15.77
CA GLN A 575 9.44 15.30 -16.54
C GLN A 575 10.71 15.87 -15.90
N ASN A 576 10.62 17.01 -15.24
CA ASN A 576 11.76 17.59 -14.53
C ASN A 576 12.21 16.72 -13.34
N ARG A 577 11.32 15.93 -12.75
CA ARG A 577 11.69 14.95 -11.72
C ARG A 577 12.23 13.66 -12.31
N TRP A 578 11.73 13.24 -13.46
CA TRP A 578 12.04 12.00 -14.16
C TRP A 578 12.86 12.26 -15.42
N ARG A 579 14.02 12.89 -15.29
CA ARG A 579 14.74 13.39 -16.49
C ARG A 579 15.22 12.31 -17.42
N ASN A 580 15.48 11.09 -16.96
CA ASN A 580 16.11 10.06 -17.77
C ASN A 580 15.12 9.08 -18.37
N PHE A 581 14.32 8.38 -17.55
CA PHE A 581 13.34 7.37 -17.99
C PHE A 581 12.36 7.01 -16.87
N PHE A 582 11.30 6.29 -17.23
CA PHE A 582 10.36 5.74 -16.24
C PHE A 582 10.88 4.45 -15.63
N ASP A 583 10.41 4.16 -14.42
CA ASP A 583 10.75 2.98 -13.67
C ASP A 583 9.66 1.93 -13.81
N PRO A 584 9.82 0.90 -14.64
CA PRO A 584 8.95 -0.25 -14.54
C PRO A 584 9.11 -0.90 -13.17
N ILE A 585 8.00 -1.40 -12.66
CA ILE A 585 7.92 -2.02 -11.35
C ILE A 585 7.50 -3.46 -11.56
N GLY A 586 8.30 -4.40 -11.10
CA GLY A 586 7.96 -5.81 -11.18
C GLY A 586 8.48 -6.59 -10.00
N GLY A 587 7.92 -7.75 -9.76
CA GLY A 587 8.33 -8.60 -8.65
C GLY A 587 7.49 -9.85 -8.51
N ILE A 588 7.75 -10.56 -7.44
CA ILE A 588 7.02 -11.77 -7.07
C ILE A 588 6.43 -11.64 -5.66
N PHE A 589 5.32 -12.33 -5.45
CA PHE A 589 4.79 -12.64 -4.14
C PHE A 589 4.94 -14.13 -3.87
N SER A 590 5.30 -14.47 -2.64
CA SER A 590 5.39 -15.84 -2.15
C SER A 590 4.57 -15.99 -0.89
N ILE A 591 3.73 -17.01 -0.84
CA ILE A 591 2.93 -17.36 0.35
C ILE A 591 3.39 -18.73 0.81
N LYS A 592 3.97 -18.80 1.99
CA LYS A 592 4.45 -20.04 2.62
C LYS A 592 4.32 -19.94 4.14
N ASP A 593 3.86 -21.02 4.77
CA ASP A 593 3.75 -21.13 6.23
C ASP A 593 3.04 -19.93 6.89
N ASN A 594 1.95 -19.47 6.27
CA ASN A 594 1.17 -18.30 6.68
C ASN A 594 1.97 -16.97 6.68
N LYS A 595 3.07 -16.91 5.93
CA LYS A 595 3.89 -15.71 5.72
C LYS A 595 3.73 -15.24 4.27
N LEU A 596 3.54 -13.93 4.08
CA LEU A 596 3.61 -13.30 2.77
C LEU A 596 4.97 -12.63 2.61
N ALA A 597 5.73 -13.05 1.61
CA ALA A 597 6.94 -12.38 1.19
C ALA A 597 6.73 -11.70 -0.16
N ALA A 598 7.39 -10.58 -0.37
CA ALA A 598 7.41 -9.87 -1.65
C ALA A 598 8.85 -9.49 -2.00
N ASP A 599 9.28 -9.87 -3.19
CA ASP A 599 10.52 -9.36 -3.80
C ASP A 599 10.12 -8.42 -4.94
N ILE A 600 10.44 -7.15 -4.80
CA ILE A 600 10.01 -6.10 -5.72
C ILE A 600 11.24 -5.38 -6.27
N SER A 601 11.40 -5.40 -7.59
CA SER A 601 12.40 -4.60 -8.29
C SER A 601 11.77 -3.32 -8.84
N ILE A 602 12.37 -2.20 -8.48
CA ILE A 602 12.04 -0.88 -8.99
C ILE A 602 13.35 -0.27 -9.50
N LEU A 603 13.31 0.29 -10.69
CA LEU A 603 14.47 0.98 -11.24
C LEU A 603 14.39 2.47 -10.85
N PRO A 604 15.14 2.92 -9.82
CA PRO A 604 15.01 4.27 -9.30
C PRO A 604 15.70 5.29 -10.22
N LEU A 605 14.97 6.24 -10.76
CA LEU A 605 15.47 7.17 -11.77
C LEU A 605 15.04 8.62 -11.60
N ILE A 606 14.41 8.93 -10.47
CA ILE A 606 13.95 10.28 -10.17
C ILE A 606 15.15 11.15 -9.78
N GLU A 607 15.51 12.11 -10.61
CA GLU A 607 16.48 13.14 -10.23
C GLU A 607 15.93 14.02 -9.09
N GLY A 608 16.77 14.26 -8.07
CA GLY A 608 16.37 15.03 -6.88
C GLY A 608 15.53 14.26 -5.88
N SER A 609 15.40 12.93 -6.04
CA SER A 609 14.85 12.02 -5.03
C SER A 609 15.95 11.47 -4.13
N GLU A 610 15.55 10.94 -2.97
CA GLU A 610 16.46 10.22 -2.08
C GLU A 610 17.06 8.96 -2.78
N TYR A 611 16.34 8.36 -3.72
CA TYR A 611 16.87 7.27 -4.55
C TYR A 611 18.03 7.71 -5.44
N ASN A 612 17.95 8.91 -6.02
CA ASN A 612 19.03 9.44 -6.81
C ASN A 612 20.27 9.73 -5.96
N ASP A 613 20.10 10.20 -4.73
CA ASP A 613 21.20 10.40 -3.80
C ASP A 613 21.88 9.07 -3.46
N LEU A 614 21.10 8.02 -3.22
CA LEU A 614 21.63 6.66 -3.02
C LEU A 614 22.33 6.13 -4.28
N ARG A 615 21.77 6.33 -5.47
CA ARG A 615 22.40 5.98 -6.73
C ARG A 615 23.72 6.71 -6.95
N GLN A 616 23.79 7.99 -6.57
CA GLN A 616 25.04 8.76 -6.65
C GLN A 616 26.13 8.23 -5.71
N VAL A 617 25.80 7.46 -4.70
CA VAL A 617 26.75 6.73 -3.84
C VAL A 617 27.08 5.37 -4.46
N ALA A 618 26.06 4.65 -4.90
CA ALA A 618 26.19 3.29 -5.41
C ALA A 618 26.88 3.21 -6.78
N GLY A 619 26.69 4.22 -7.66
CA GLY A 619 27.18 4.21 -9.03
C GLY A 619 26.63 3.02 -9.81
N ASP A 620 27.49 2.42 -10.61
CA ASP A 620 27.22 1.21 -11.40
C ASP A 620 27.76 -0.08 -10.75
N ILE A 621 28.04 -0.04 -9.43
CA ILE A 621 28.54 -1.19 -8.68
C ILE A 621 27.37 -2.02 -8.16
N HIS A 622 27.47 -3.32 -8.37
CA HIS A 622 26.55 -4.34 -7.87
C HIS A 622 27.26 -5.25 -6.87
N PHE A 623 26.50 -5.80 -5.93
CA PHE A 623 27.03 -6.75 -4.95
C PHE A 623 27.41 -8.05 -5.66
N ASP A 624 28.58 -8.56 -5.29
CA ASP A 624 29.09 -9.89 -5.66
C ASP A 624 28.97 -10.85 -4.45
N ASN A 625 29.44 -12.08 -4.64
CA ASN A 625 29.43 -13.12 -3.61
C ASN A 625 30.21 -12.77 -2.32
N GLN A 626 30.99 -11.69 -2.34
CA GLN A 626 31.76 -11.23 -1.17
C GLN A 626 30.98 -10.24 -0.31
N ALA A 627 29.88 -9.69 -0.81
CA ALA A 627 28.97 -8.88 0.01
C ALA A 627 28.45 -9.73 1.18
N SER A 628 28.57 -9.23 2.40
CA SER A 628 28.17 -9.99 3.58
C SER A 628 26.66 -10.28 3.54
N ASN A 629 26.29 -11.55 3.64
CA ASN A 629 24.91 -11.93 3.87
C ASN A 629 24.38 -11.22 5.12
N PRO A 630 23.17 -10.71 5.10
CA PRO A 630 22.55 -10.19 6.31
C PRO A 630 22.50 -11.33 7.33
N ASN A 631 22.84 -11.02 8.56
CA ASN A 631 22.63 -11.95 9.66
C ASN A 631 21.14 -12.20 9.80
N ASP A 632 20.70 -13.45 9.77
CA ASP A 632 19.28 -13.82 9.88
C ASP A 632 18.65 -13.38 11.23
N LYS A 633 19.48 -13.06 12.23
CA LYS A 633 19.05 -12.57 13.54
C LYS A 633 19.07 -11.04 13.69
N SER A 634 19.46 -10.30 12.65
CA SER A 634 19.41 -8.84 12.70
C SER A 634 17.98 -8.34 12.56
N LEU A 635 17.57 -7.41 13.42
CA LEU A 635 16.27 -6.73 13.32
C LEU A 635 16.18 -5.88 12.06
N LEU A 636 17.28 -5.21 11.73
CA LEU A 636 17.43 -4.41 10.53
C LEU A 636 18.80 -4.68 9.91
N SER A 637 18.84 -4.88 8.61
CA SER A 637 20.07 -4.91 7.83
C SER A 637 19.93 -4.02 6.62
N ALA A 638 20.86 -3.08 6.46
CA ALA A 638 20.97 -2.22 5.29
C ALA A 638 22.36 -2.38 4.67
N ILE A 639 22.41 -2.52 3.35
CA ILE A 639 23.65 -2.59 2.59
C ILE A 639 23.57 -1.67 1.38
N VAL A 640 24.64 -0.99 1.07
CA VAL A 640 24.77 -0.09 -0.08
C VAL A 640 26.07 -0.36 -0.79
N SER A 641 26.03 -0.46 -2.12
CA SER A 641 27.24 -0.44 -2.93
C SER A 641 27.86 0.96 -2.93
N VAL A 642 29.18 1.04 -3.06
CA VAL A 642 29.92 2.29 -2.99
C VAL A 642 30.82 2.40 -4.22
N ASP A 643 30.54 3.37 -5.07
CA ASP A 643 31.40 3.68 -6.22
C ASP A 643 32.18 4.99 -5.95
N MET A 644 33.48 4.82 -5.71
CA MET A 644 34.39 5.92 -5.46
C MET A 644 34.60 6.84 -6.69
N LYS A 645 34.14 6.44 -7.87
CA LYS A 645 34.20 7.26 -9.11
C LYS A 645 33.06 8.26 -9.20
N THR A 646 32.00 8.11 -8.42
CA THR A 646 30.85 9.01 -8.47
C THR A 646 31.19 10.41 -7.98
N GLN A 647 30.45 11.39 -8.46
CA GLN A 647 30.66 12.79 -8.08
C GLN A 647 30.41 13.02 -6.57
N GLN A 648 29.43 12.31 -5.99
CA GLN A 648 29.09 12.42 -4.57
C GLN A 648 30.23 11.92 -3.68
N MET A 649 30.81 10.75 -4.01
CA MET A 649 31.93 10.19 -3.26
C MET A 649 33.19 11.06 -3.37
N ARG A 650 33.43 11.65 -4.55
CA ARG A 650 34.52 12.63 -4.74
C ARG A 650 34.31 13.90 -3.92
N ARG A 651 33.06 14.42 -3.88
CA ARG A 651 32.70 15.60 -3.06
C ARG A 651 32.94 15.32 -1.57
N MET A 652 32.51 14.15 -1.09
CA MET A 652 32.71 13.71 0.30
C MET A 652 34.22 13.57 0.61
N GLY A 653 34.98 12.95 -0.27
CA GLY A 653 36.44 12.85 -0.15
C GLY A 653 37.13 14.23 -0.07
N ASN A 654 36.72 15.16 -0.96
CA ASN A 654 37.25 16.53 -0.97
C ASN A 654 36.84 17.31 0.29
N PHE A 655 35.60 17.12 0.78
CA PHE A 655 35.15 17.72 2.03
C PHE A 655 36.00 17.25 3.21
N LEU A 656 36.24 15.94 3.34
CA LEU A 656 37.08 15.37 4.40
C LEU A 656 38.54 15.90 4.31
N SER A 657 39.11 15.96 3.10
CA SER A 657 40.46 16.48 2.90
C SER A 657 40.60 17.96 3.24
N ARG A 658 39.54 18.76 3.04
CA ARG A 658 39.49 20.18 3.45
C ARG A 658 39.34 20.35 4.96
N THR A 659 38.48 19.53 5.58
CA THR A 659 38.19 19.62 7.01
C THR A 659 39.32 19.03 7.85
N ALA A 660 40.01 18.03 7.36
CA ALA A 660 41.10 17.34 8.00
C ALA A 660 42.30 17.16 7.03
N PRO A 661 43.08 18.20 6.76
CA PRO A 661 44.18 18.21 5.79
C PRO A 661 45.17 17.03 5.94
N ASN A 662 45.38 16.60 7.17
CA ASN A 662 46.31 15.51 7.52
C ASN A 662 45.83 14.14 6.96
N ILE A 663 44.56 14.02 6.54
CA ILE A 663 44.01 12.78 5.95
C ILE A 663 44.42 12.64 4.46
N GLY A 664 44.81 13.73 3.82
CA GLY A 664 45.28 13.74 2.42
C GLY A 664 44.13 13.80 1.39
N THR A 665 44.53 13.99 0.14
CA THR A 665 43.57 14.25 -0.98
C THR A 665 42.72 13.05 -1.41
N ASN A 666 43.04 11.85 -0.97
CA ASN A 666 42.29 10.61 -1.28
C ASN A 666 41.86 9.89 0.00
N ALA A 667 41.20 10.65 0.87
CA ALA A 667 40.79 10.24 2.22
C ALA A 667 39.97 8.93 2.24
N LEU A 668 39.16 8.70 1.20
CA LEU A 668 38.24 7.55 1.11
C LEU A 668 38.72 6.46 0.13
N GLY A 669 39.90 6.61 -0.46
CA GLY A 669 40.41 5.67 -1.47
C GLY A 669 40.71 4.25 -1.00
N TRP A 670 40.53 3.97 0.30
CA TRP A 670 40.62 2.65 0.93
C TRP A 670 39.31 1.87 0.87
N ILE A 671 38.16 2.56 0.70
CA ILE A 671 36.83 1.96 0.65
C ILE A 671 36.72 1.09 -0.60
N GLY A 672 36.19 -0.09 -0.47
CA GLY A 672 35.89 -1.02 -1.54
C GLY A 672 34.53 -0.81 -2.18
N LYS A 673 33.81 -1.90 -2.39
CA LYS A 673 32.58 -1.91 -3.19
C LYS A 673 31.28 -1.71 -2.39
N TRP A 674 31.30 -1.88 -1.07
CA TRP A 674 30.09 -1.84 -0.26
C TRP A 674 30.30 -1.38 1.19
N ALA A 675 29.21 -0.90 1.77
CA ALA A 675 29.08 -0.64 3.20
C ALA A 675 27.74 -1.16 3.71
N SER A 676 27.70 -1.68 4.94
CA SER A 676 26.48 -2.17 5.57
C SER A 676 26.34 -1.69 6.99
N VAL A 677 25.09 -1.57 7.44
CA VAL A 677 24.72 -1.30 8.83
C VAL A 677 23.68 -2.34 9.24
N GLN A 678 23.90 -2.95 10.39
CA GLN A 678 23.03 -3.96 10.96
C GLN A 678 22.63 -3.54 12.38
N LEU A 679 21.36 -3.67 12.70
CA LEU A 679 20.81 -3.50 14.02
C LEU A 679 20.45 -4.88 14.56
N GLU A 680 21.21 -5.34 15.53
CA GLU A 680 21.05 -6.70 16.03
C GLU A 680 20.06 -6.78 17.19
N ASP A 681 19.48 -7.94 17.43
CA ASP A 681 18.74 -8.21 18.66
C ASP A 681 19.70 -8.26 19.86
N GLY A 682 19.21 -7.84 21.02
CA GLY A 682 20.04 -7.84 22.22
C GLY A 682 19.36 -7.37 23.50
N PRO A 683 20.09 -7.47 24.65
CA PRO A 683 19.57 -7.06 25.95
C PRO A 683 19.12 -5.59 26.02
N PHE A 684 19.72 -4.72 25.20
CA PHE A 684 19.38 -3.31 25.15
C PHE A 684 17.89 -3.09 24.90
N TRP A 685 17.29 -3.81 23.97
CA TRP A 685 15.86 -3.69 23.61
C TRP A 685 14.95 -4.14 24.75
N LYS A 686 15.38 -5.19 25.48
CA LYS A 686 14.66 -5.70 26.66
C LYS A 686 14.67 -4.70 27.80
N ASP A 687 15.81 -4.03 28.01
CA ASP A 687 15.96 -3.02 29.05
C ASP A 687 15.19 -1.76 28.69
N LEU A 688 15.27 -1.28 27.44
CA LEU A 688 14.47 -0.18 26.92
C LEU A 688 12.97 -0.44 27.12
N ALA A 689 12.52 -1.64 26.80
CA ALA A 689 11.12 -2.04 26.99
C ALA A 689 10.69 -2.04 28.48
N LYS A 690 11.60 -2.42 29.41
CA LYS A 690 11.34 -2.35 30.86
C LYS A 690 11.20 -0.93 31.37
N VAL A 691 12.10 -0.04 30.98
CA VAL A 691 12.10 1.39 31.38
C VAL A 691 10.81 2.05 30.88
N LYS A 692 10.46 1.82 29.66
CA LYS A 692 9.23 2.35 29.06
C LYS A 692 7.96 1.92 29.80
N ARG A 693 7.94 0.69 30.35
CA ARG A 693 6.82 0.21 31.18
C ARG A 693 6.77 0.85 32.57
N LYS A 694 7.93 1.15 33.17
CA LYS A 694 8.01 1.62 34.55
C LYS A 694 7.87 3.14 34.67
N THR A 695 8.62 3.89 33.90
CA THR A 695 8.74 5.35 34.04
C THR A 695 8.21 6.11 32.83
N GLY A 696 8.22 5.49 31.66
CA GLY A 696 7.86 6.15 30.37
C GLY A 696 8.94 7.07 29.83
N ASP A 697 10.03 7.26 30.53
CA ASP A 697 11.11 8.19 30.15
C ASP A 697 12.14 7.45 29.28
N VAL A 698 11.80 7.34 28.01
CA VAL A 698 12.62 6.67 27.00
C VAL A 698 13.83 7.53 26.62
N ASP A 699 13.66 8.84 26.63
CA ASP A 699 14.69 9.76 26.18
C ASP A 699 15.90 9.73 27.15
N GLU A 700 15.64 9.76 28.46
CA GLU A 700 16.67 9.63 29.47
C GLU A 700 17.40 8.28 29.39
N PHE A 701 16.65 7.18 29.19
CA PHE A 701 17.28 5.87 29.01
C PHE A 701 18.14 5.81 27.75
N LEU A 702 17.68 6.35 26.62
CA LEU A 702 18.44 6.38 25.38
C LEU A 702 19.69 7.21 25.53
N GLU A 703 19.61 8.37 26.19
CA GLU A 703 20.75 9.23 26.49
C GLU A 703 21.80 8.51 27.32
N GLU A 704 21.39 7.79 28.36
CA GLU A 704 22.32 7.07 29.22
C GLU A 704 22.93 5.82 28.60
N ASN A 705 22.16 5.15 27.74
CA ASN A 705 22.49 3.81 27.24
C ASN A 705 22.74 3.72 25.73
N PHE A 706 22.84 4.85 25.00
CA PHE A 706 23.01 4.82 23.54
C PHE A 706 24.25 4.00 23.11
N HIS A 707 25.32 3.99 23.95
CA HIS A 707 26.53 3.20 23.72
C HIS A 707 26.30 1.69 23.72
N ARG A 708 25.15 1.22 24.22
CA ARG A 708 24.72 -0.17 24.22
C ARG A 708 23.86 -0.55 23.02
N ILE A 709 23.50 0.42 22.16
CA ILE A 709 22.68 0.15 20.98
C ILE A 709 23.42 -0.88 20.12
N PRO A 710 22.79 -2.03 19.78
CA PRO A 710 23.47 -3.13 19.12
C PRO A 710 23.61 -2.87 17.60
N VAL A 711 24.37 -1.85 17.25
CA VAL A 711 24.67 -1.46 15.87
C VAL A 711 26.03 -2.04 15.46
N VAL A 712 26.05 -2.69 14.31
CA VAL A 712 27.24 -3.19 13.65
C VAL A 712 27.33 -2.57 12.25
N ALA A 713 28.35 -1.77 11.98
CA ALA A 713 28.65 -1.26 10.66
C ALA A 713 29.85 -2.01 10.07
N LYS A 714 29.76 -2.38 8.81
CA LYS A 714 30.83 -3.08 8.07
C LYS A 714 31.12 -2.33 6.77
N VAL A 715 32.38 -2.15 6.47
CA VAL A 715 32.82 -1.49 5.23
C VAL A 715 33.81 -2.38 4.53
N ASP A 716 33.59 -2.61 3.25
CA ASP A 716 34.55 -3.29 2.37
C ASP A 716 35.85 -2.48 2.23
N VAL A 717 36.97 -3.13 2.35
CA VAL A 717 38.31 -2.50 2.35
C VAL A 717 39.10 -2.95 1.13
N ARG A 718 39.18 -2.08 0.15
CA ARG A 718 39.97 -2.31 -1.07
C ARG A 718 41.48 -2.25 -0.83
N ASN A 719 41.90 -1.34 0.06
CA ASN A 719 43.33 -1.10 0.32
C ASN A 719 43.59 -0.95 1.82
N PRO A 720 44.06 -2.02 2.51
CA PRO A 720 44.32 -2.01 3.94
C PRO A 720 45.37 -0.97 4.38
N PHE A 721 46.41 -0.73 3.57
CA PHE A 721 47.43 0.26 3.89
C PHE A 721 46.89 1.69 3.92
N LYS A 722 46.08 2.06 2.90
CA LYS A 722 45.42 3.35 2.87
C LYS A 722 44.42 3.51 4.01
N MET A 723 43.72 2.46 4.36
CA MET A 723 42.80 2.46 5.51
C MET A 723 43.57 2.70 6.82
N THR A 724 44.69 2.00 7.03
CA THR A 724 45.51 2.18 8.24
C THR A 724 46.06 3.61 8.31
N ALA A 725 46.53 4.16 7.18
CA ALA A 725 46.98 5.55 7.09
C ALA A 725 45.81 6.52 7.38
N PHE A 726 44.62 6.25 6.86
CA PHE A 726 43.42 7.04 7.14
C PHE A 726 43.08 7.04 8.65
N LEU A 727 43.04 5.86 9.29
CA LEU A 727 42.75 5.73 10.71
C LEU A 727 43.81 6.44 11.59
N ALA A 728 45.09 6.35 11.21
CA ALA A 728 46.14 7.06 11.91
C ALA A 728 45.99 8.62 11.75
N ALA A 729 45.75 9.09 10.54
CA ALA A 729 45.50 10.52 10.28
C ALA A 729 44.23 11.01 10.97
N PHE A 730 43.18 10.23 11.00
CA PHE A 730 41.94 10.53 11.70
C PHE A 730 42.13 10.60 13.21
N ARG A 731 42.90 9.69 13.78
CA ARG A 731 43.33 9.76 15.20
C ARG A 731 44.11 11.06 15.50
N THR A 732 45.08 11.41 14.63
CA THR A 732 45.87 12.64 14.76
C THR A 732 44.96 13.88 14.69
N PHE A 733 44.05 13.91 13.73
CA PHE A 733 43.06 15.01 13.58
C PHE A 733 42.22 15.16 14.85
N LEU A 734 41.65 14.07 15.39
CA LEU A 734 40.85 14.11 16.62
C LEU A 734 41.70 14.55 17.82
N SER A 735 42.97 14.14 17.88
CA SER A 735 43.87 14.55 18.95
C SER A 735 44.22 16.03 18.86
N GLN A 736 44.30 16.62 17.69
CA GLN A 736 44.55 18.04 17.48
C GLN A 736 43.31 18.91 17.71
N THR A 737 42.14 18.46 17.26
CA THR A 737 40.91 19.23 17.40
C THR A 737 40.28 19.11 18.78
N SER A 738 40.52 18.01 19.49
CA SER A 738 39.98 17.74 20.83
C SER A 738 41.05 17.12 21.72
N PRO A 739 42.08 17.87 22.08
CA PRO A 739 43.26 17.35 22.81
C PRO A 739 42.87 16.81 24.18
N GLY A 740 43.27 15.57 24.44
CA GLY A 740 43.01 14.89 25.72
C GLY A 740 41.53 14.46 25.93
N MET A 741 40.67 14.69 24.99
CA MET A 741 39.22 14.36 25.10
C MET A 741 38.96 12.86 24.93
N LEU A 742 39.69 12.21 24.05
CA LEU A 742 39.49 10.79 23.68
C LEU A 742 40.65 9.91 24.14
N ALA A 743 40.32 8.73 24.61
CA ALA A 743 41.25 7.64 24.90
C ALA A 743 41.14 6.54 23.84
N TRP A 744 42.28 6.00 23.39
CA TRP A 744 42.41 4.96 22.41
C TRP A 744 43.08 3.75 23.07
N GLU A 745 42.38 2.63 23.15
CA GLU A 745 42.83 1.43 23.83
C GLU A 745 42.86 0.27 22.87
N ASN A 746 44.00 -0.42 22.76
CA ASN A 746 44.05 -1.71 22.08
C ASN A 746 43.58 -2.78 23.06
N ARG A 747 42.62 -3.59 22.62
CA ARG A 747 42.06 -4.70 23.40
C ARG A 747 42.12 -5.97 22.60
N THR A 748 42.08 -7.10 23.29
CA THR A 748 42.09 -8.44 22.69
C THR A 748 40.90 -9.23 23.19
N HIS A 749 40.31 -10.00 22.27
CA HIS A 749 39.32 -11.02 22.58
C HIS A 749 39.60 -12.26 21.74
N LYS A 750 39.84 -13.42 22.38
CA LYS A 750 40.18 -14.66 21.67
C LYS A 750 41.33 -14.49 20.68
N ASP A 751 42.41 -13.91 21.14
CA ASP A 751 43.62 -13.58 20.36
C ASP A 751 43.45 -12.65 19.17
N GLN A 752 42.27 -11.99 19.09
CA GLN A 752 41.95 -11.01 18.05
C GLN A 752 41.99 -9.58 18.62
N THR A 753 42.81 -8.74 18.04
CA THR A 753 42.97 -7.35 18.47
C THR A 753 41.88 -6.45 17.86
N TYR A 754 41.35 -5.55 18.68
CA TYR A 754 40.44 -4.47 18.26
C TYR A 754 40.76 -3.18 19.03
N VAL A 755 40.29 -2.07 18.56
CA VAL A 755 40.48 -0.75 19.15
C VAL A 755 39.18 -0.27 19.75
N ARG A 756 39.29 0.22 21.00
CA ARG A 756 38.24 0.99 21.68
C ARG A 756 38.61 2.46 21.69
N ILE A 757 37.68 3.29 21.23
CA ILE A 757 37.72 4.76 21.34
C ILE A 757 36.66 5.17 22.35
N SER A 758 37.06 5.85 23.42
CA SER A 758 36.12 6.31 24.44
C SER A 758 36.54 7.72 24.94
N LEU A 759 35.69 8.39 25.72
CA LEU A 759 36.08 9.60 26.38
C LEU A 759 37.21 9.30 27.38
N SER A 760 38.18 10.19 27.49
CA SER A 760 39.22 10.11 28.53
C SER A 760 38.61 10.21 29.93
N GLU A 761 39.29 9.70 30.92
CA GLU A 761 38.80 9.74 32.31
C GLU A 761 38.53 11.17 32.79
N LYS A 762 39.36 12.12 32.40
CA LYS A 762 39.18 13.55 32.68
C LYS A 762 37.90 14.06 32.07
N THR A 763 37.70 13.88 30.76
CA THR A 763 36.49 14.33 30.04
C THR A 763 35.23 13.68 30.57
N ARG A 764 35.28 12.39 30.95
CA ARG A 764 34.16 11.68 31.54
C ARG A 764 33.73 12.26 32.88
N LYS A 765 34.69 12.73 33.69
CA LYS A 765 34.40 13.44 34.94
C LYS A 765 33.81 14.82 34.70
N GLU A 766 34.30 15.56 33.70
CA GLU A 766 33.77 16.87 33.29
C GLU A 766 32.37 16.80 32.69
N MET A 767 32.05 15.73 31.97
CA MET A 767 30.75 15.48 31.27
C MET A 767 29.81 14.61 32.10
N ARG A 768 29.77 14.72 33.43
CA ARG A 768 28.96 13.85 34.31
C ARG A 768 27.47 13.82 33.92
N ASP A 769 26.95 14.98 33.56
CA ASP A 769 25.53 15.16 33.25
C ASP A 769 25.25 15.07 31.75
N SER A 770 26.18 14.61 30.91
CA SER A 770 26.03 14.52 29.49
C SER A 770 25.64 13.08 29.08
N ALA A 771 24.70 12.98 28.17
CA ALA A 771 24.34 11.75 27.47
C ALA A 771 25.56 10.98 26.91
N PHE A 772 26.60 11.73 26.52
CA PHE A 772 27.80 11.16 25.89
C PHE A 772 28.84 10.64 26.87
N ARG A 773 28.62 10.71 28.18
CA ARG A 773 29.65 10.30 29.21
C ARG A 773 30.13 8.85 29.02
N ASN A 774 29.23 7.98 28.51
CA ASN A 774 29.50 6.58 28.27
C ASN A 774 29.83 6.26 26.79
N PHE A 775 30.12 7.30 26.00
CA PHE A 775 30.44 7.07 24.59
C PHE A 775 31.63 6.14 24.44
N ALA A 776 31.44 5.10 23.67
CA ALA A 776 32.50 4.19 23.22
C ALA A 776 32.19 3.69 21.81
N LEU A 777 33.20 3.68 20.97
CA LEU A 777 33.17 3.13 19.63
C LEU A 777 34.24 2.04 19.57
N HIS A 778 33.90 0.90 19.01
CA HIS A 778 34.82 -0.21 18.89
C HIS A 778 35.03 -0.52 17.41
N TYR A 779 36.25 -0.73 16.97
CA TYR A 779 36.47 -1.15 15.61
C TYR A 779 37.54 -2.25 15.51
N ARG A 780 37.37 -3.08 14.49
CA ARG A 780 38.31 -4.13 14.12
C ARG A 780 38.63 -4.06 12.65
N VAL A 781 39.91 -4.16 12.36
CA VAL A 781 40.44 -4.27 10.99
C VAL A 781 40.67 -5.73 10.68
N GLN A 782 40.13 -6.20 9.58
CA GLN A 782 40.35 -7.56 9.04
C GLN A 782 40.76 -7.45 7.55
N PRO A 783 41.34 -8.48 6.99
CA PRO A 783 41.56 -8.52 5.53
C PRO A 783 40.24 -8.28 4.79
N GLY A 784 40.20 -7.27 3.93
CA GLY A 784 39.03 -6.91 3.16
C GLY A 784 37.86 -6.26 3.92
N ARG A 785 37.95 -6.05 5.23
CA ARG A 785 36.81 -5.53 6.01
C ARG A 785 37.20 -4.70 7.22
N LEU A 786 36.51 -3.57 7.39
CA LEU A 786 36.46 -2.81 8.62
C LEU A 786 35.12 -3.03 9.30
N THR A 787 35.13 -3.45 10.57
CA THR A 787 33.92 -3.58 11.39
C THR A 787 33.93 -2.55 12.48
N VAL A 788 32.81 -1.84 12.68
CA VAL A 788 32.65 -0.78 13.69
C VAL A 788 31.37 -1.06 14.48
N THR A 789 31.42 -0.95 15.81
CA THR A 789 30.26 -1.12 16.70
C THR A 789 30.21 -0.05 17.77
N LEU A 790 29.03 0.27 18.25
CA LEU A 790 28.85 1.09 19.44
C LEU A 790 29.06 0.26 20.71
N GLY A 791 28.52 -0.95 20.75
CA GLY A 791 28.69 -1.85 21.89
C GLY A 791 29.92 -2.78 21.75
N GLU A 792 30.64 -3.02 22.83
CA GLU A 792 31.78 -3.91 22.85
C GLU A 792 31.36 -5.37 22.66
N GLU A 793 30.21 -5.75 23.21
CA GLU A 793 29.68 -7.11 23.12
C GLU A 793 29.31 -7.50 21.67
N GLN A 794 28.82 -6.55 20.89
CA GLN A 794 28.54 -6.77 19.47
C GLN A 794 29.82 -7.06 18.69
N LEU A 795 30.92 -6.33 19.01
CA LEU A 795 32.20 -6.61 18.36
C LEU A 795 32.79 -7.98 18.76
N LYS A 796 32.68 -8.33 20.04
CA LYS A 796 33.09 -9.65 20.50
C LYS A 796 32.30 -10.78 19.87
N ALA A 797 30.98 -10.58 19.70
CA ALA A 797 30.11 -11.53 18.97
C ALA A 797 30.51 -11.67 17.50
N GLU A 798 30.83 -10.57 16.81
CA GLU A 798 31.35 -10.61 15.44
C GLU A 798 32.71 -11.29 15.34
N ILE A 799 33.57 -11.10 16.30
CA ILE A 799 34.86 -11.84 16.39
C ILE A 799 34.60 -13.33 16.51
N GLN A 800 33.68 -13.74 17.38
CA GLN A 800 33.35 -15.14 17.61
C GLN A 800 32.73 -15.81 16.38
N LYS A 801 31.82 -15.10 15.66
CA LYS A 801 31.26 -15.56 14.38
C LYS A 801 32.36 -15.80 13.33
N GLY A 802 33.38 -14.96 13.29
CA GLY A 802 34.51 -15.09 12.37
C GLY A 802 35.47 -16.25 12.69
N LEU A 803 35.55 -16.65 13.97
CA LEU A 803 36.41 -17.78 14.43
C LEU A 803 35.72 -19.14 14.28
N ASN A 804 34.40 -19.17 14.43
CA ASN A 804 33.60 -20.35 14.21
C ASN A 804 32.64 -20.06 13.04
N PRO A 805 33.08 -20.17 11.80
CA PRO A 805 32.13 -20.25 10.72
C PRO A 805 31.30 -21.49 11.02
N SER A 806 30.01 -21.32 11.30
CA SER A 806 29.07 -22.39 11.62
C SER A 806 29.34 -23.52 10.63
N LYS A 807 29.66 -24.72 11.14
CA LYS A 807 29.54 -25.98 10.39
C LYS A 807 28.03 -26.14 10.16
N GLU A 808 27.54 -25.45 9.16
CA GLU A 808 26.23 -25.74 8.59
C GLU A 808 26.36 -27.15 8.03
N VAL A 809 25.65 -28.07 8.66
CA VAL A 809 25.46 -29.44 8.18
C VAL A 809 25.08 -29.31 6.70
N GLU A 810 25.89 -29.87 5.83
CA GLU A 810 25.60 -29.97 4.40
C GLU A 810 24.35 -30.85 4.23
N GLU A 811 23.18 -30.24 4.27
CA GLU A 811 22.02 -30.80 3.58
C GLU A 811 22.15 -30.51 2.09
N PRO A 812 21.88 -31.46 1.20
CA PRO A 812 22.10 -31.34 -0.24
C PRO A 812 21.00 -30.56 -0.97
N THR A 813 20.39 -29.56 -0.34
CA THR A 813 19.50 -28.62 -1.02
C THR A 813 20.31 -27.41 -1.51
N PRO A 814 20.14 -26.97 -2.76
CA PRO A 814 20.81 -25.76 -3.24
C PRO A 814 20.42 -24.60 -2.33
N LYS A 815 21.38 -24.08 -1.57
CA LYS A 815 21.17 -22.89 -0.74
C LYS A 815 20.66 -21.78 -1.64
N PRO A 816 19.56 -21.10 -1.32
CA PRO A 816 19.12 -19.96 -2.09
C PRO A 816 20.28 -18.96 -2.18
N GLN A 817 20.56 -18.48 -3.38
CA GLN A 817 21.60 -17.48 -3.58
C GLN A 817 21.28 -16.26 -2.71
N PRO A 818 22.28 -15.58 -2.12
CA PRO A 818 22.06 -14.39 -1.33
C PRO A 818 21.20 -13.39 -2.13
N GLN A 819 20.11 -12.94 -1.57
CA GLN A 819 19.13 -12.07 -2.21
C GLN A 819 19.69 -10.74 -2.76
N TRP A 820 20.94 -10.42 -2.43
CA TRP A 820 21.59 -9.13 -2.70
C TRP A 820 22.57 -9.16 -3.89
N ILE A 821 22.88 -10.36 -4.40
CA ILE A 821 23.79 -10.49 -5.55
C ILE A 821 23.14 -9.82 -6.77
N GLY A 822 23.89 -8.95 -7.43
CA GLY A 822 23.41 -8.17 -8.58
C GLY A 822 22.68 -6.89 -8.21
N GLU A 823 22.43 -6.62 -6.92
CA GLU A 823 21.81 -5.38 -6.43
C GLU A 823 22.86 -4.34 -6.07
N SER A 824 22.42 -3.07 -5.99
CA SER A 824 23.25 -1.96 -5.50
C SER A 824 22.82 -1.48 -4.11
N LEU A 825 21.63 -1.84 -3.68
CA LEU A 825 21.04 -1.48 -2.41
C LEU A 825 20.21 -2.64 -1.87
N GLY A 826 20.28 -2.86 -0.56
CA GLY A 826 19.44 -3.83 0.12
C GLY A 826 19.03 -3.35 1.50
N LEU A 827 17.77 -3.59 1.87
CA LEU A 827 17.24 -3.39 3.20
C LEU A 827 16.44 -4.63 3.60
N ARG A 828 16.75 -5.18 4.76
CA ARG A 828 15.98 -6.27 5.36
C ARG A 828 15.51 -5.88 6.74
N LEU A 829 14.23 -6.11 7.01
CA LEU A 829 13.60 -6.00 8.31
C LEU A 829 13.16 -7.40 8.74
N ASN A 830 13.57 -7.83 9.92
CA ASN A 830 13.01 -9.00 10.56
C ASN A 830 11.98 -8.54 11.58
N ALA A 831 10.76 -9.02 11.40
CA ALA A 831 9.65 -8.71 12.28
C ALA A 831 9.34 -9.84 13.28
N ASP A 832 10.17 -10.89 13.32
CA ASP A 832 9.97 -12.05 14.20
C ASP A 832 10.26 -11.78 15.67
#